data_523310e5e552cd19fea927919c65c66c
#
_entry.id   523310e5e552cd19fea927919c65c66c
#
_cell.length_a   1.000
_cell.length_b   1.000
_cell.length_c   1.000
_cell.angle_alpha   90.00
_cell.angle_beta   90.00
_cell.angle_gamma   90.00
#
_symmetry.space_group_name_H-M   'P 1'
#
loop_
_entity.id
_entity.type
_entity.pdbx_description
1 polymer ?
#
loop_
_entity_poly.entity_id
_entity_poly.type
_entity_poly.pdbx_seq_one_letter_code
_entity_poly.pdbx_strand_id
1 'polypeptide(L)'
;MLLLACALVLSTQNISAAKKVQEGQVKASQRFVHNYGGRGNPYLPLWEHVPDGEPKVFEDPDRPGHYRAYIIGSHDVSANRYCGPDIRIWSAPIENLNEWRDDGPVFTFQAANGRWDVMYAPDLVEVIEKDAKGKDKKVYYLYPHSRGPRREAMVCKGDRPDGPFTPLNLDENQAAIAGSCIGFDPSVFIEKITDKDDPDYAKGFRAYGYWGFQHSTGAQLDQETMYSVRPGTTPVDPLLPASSSYGRVRDRQGTVYTALAEGQDPGQFNFFEASSIRQVGNKYVMIFSGYSGPDYGLGSTNSALRYCYADSPLGPWKSGGVAVDSRGVILNEDGTKLMTSNFAHNTHGSIQQIGDQWYIFYHRPPRGNGNARQAMVAPIKIEWDEKPVSEGGTVKIHGYDPYAPDEIWEAKASNGDCYSGAEVTSEGFNIYGLPPYAYYSAGYACVFMNKNGGQNRNSLQDNWDIWNNEQICNVDAGDIIGYKYFGLGGLKKDSKGVEAFDGTTSKQHSSFNVWFKRTSGEGGITIKVMMDGPWKNDVWNGKEIGKIKIPANSPVNDLQKYTIDVSEFVDDIEGKHAIYLVFDAAVDGALGQFYGCGFNNKTTSLKRPVPPTLNVKIGGKEIELPAEPVHSNDNNGYTDNTHYEMDYKLEPGQKPRVSVECLWSTMQFWVDQVKGDEGTAVITAEYLFPGTTSKQTKVYKINISK
;
A
#
# COMPACT_ATOMS: atom_id res chain seq x y z
N MET A 1 -22.18 -45.97 -21.38
CA MET A 1 -20.74 -45.86 -21.61
C MET A 1 -20.28 -44.62 -22.36
N LEU A 2 -21.10 -44.03 -23.25
CA LEU A 2 -20.74 -42.78 -23.98
C LEU A 2 -20.82 -41.50 -23.13
N LEU A 3 -21.69 -41.44 -22.16
CA LEU A 3 -21.85 -40.27 -21.28
C LEU A 3 -20.71 -40.11 -20.24
N LEU A 4 -20.09 -41.18 -19.82
CA LEU A 4 -18.92 -41.14 -18.91
C LEU A 4 -17.63 -40.69 -19.63
N ALA A 5 -17.48 -41.01 -20.91
CA ALA A 5 -16.33 -40.58 -21.71
C ALA A 5 -16.37 -39.06 -22.02
N CYS A 6 -17.56 -38.49 -22.24
CA CYS A 6 -17.69 -37.04 -22.44
C CYS A 6 -17.44 -36.23 -21.16
N ALA A 7 -17.82 -36.72 -20.00
CA ALA A 7 -17.54 -36.04 -18.73
C ALA A 7 -16.05 -36.05 -18.37
N LEU A 8 -15.31 -37.14 -18.68
CA LEU A 8 -13.85 -37.21 -18.46
C LEU A 8 -13.08 -36.33 -19.43
N VAL A 9 -13.54 -36.19 -20.68
CA VAL A 9 -12.87 -35.32 -21.67
C VAL A 9 -13.11 -33.84 -21.36
N LEU A 10 -14.31 -33.47 -20.86
CA LEU A 10 -14.59 -32.10 -20.43
C LEU A 10 -13.79 -31.72 -19.15
N SER A 11 -13.63 -32.66 -18.22
CA SER A 11 -12.83 -32.40 -17.00
C SER A 11 -11.33 -32.24 -17.30
N THR A 12 -10.80 -33.04 -18.23
CA THR A 12 -9.38 -32.92 -18.62
C THR A 12 -9.09 -31.69 -19.48
N GLN A 13 -10.02 -31.23 -20.31
CA GLN A 13 -9.85 -29.99 -21.05
C GLN A 13 -9.91 -28.76 -20.14
N ASN A 14 -10.81 -28.74 -19.16
CA ASN A 14 -10.90 -27.63 -18.21
C ASN A 14 -9.67 -27.56 -17.28
N ILE A 15 -9.13 -28.71 -16.84
CA ILE A 15 -7.90 -28.73 -16.05
C ILE A 15 -6.70 -28.28 -16.88
N SER A 16 -6.63 -28.64 -18.16
CA SER A 16 -5.56 -28.18 -19.05
C SER A 16 -5.68 -26.69 -19.40
N ALA A 17 -6.87 -26.17 -19.57
CA ALA A 17 -7.11 -24.73 -19.81
C ALA A 17 -6.81 -23.90 -18.54
N ALA A 18 -7.22 -24.35 -17.38
CA ALA A 18 -6.90 -23.71 -16.10
C ALA A 18 -5.38 -23.71 -15.84
N LYS A 19 -4.67 -24.83 -16.07
CA LYS A 19 -3.22 -24.87 -15.99
C LYS A 19 -2.51 -23.92 -16.96
N LYS A 20 -3.01 -23.77 -18.19
CA LYS A 20 -2.42 -22.83 -19.17
C LYS A 20 -2.63 -21.38 -18.79
N VAL A 21 -3.78 -21.04 -18.22
CA VAL A 21 -4.06 -19.69 -17.70
C VAL A 21 -3.16 -19.39 -16.49
N GLN A 22 -2.93 -20.35 -15.61
CA GLN A 22 -2.01 -20.24 -14.47
C GLN A 22 -0.56 -20.03 -14.90
N GLU A 23 -0.07 -20.84 -15.82
CA GLU A 23 1.30 -20.69 -16.35
C GLU A 23 1.50 -19.34 -17.05
N GLY A 24 0.47 -18.79 -17.67
CA GLY A 24 0.49 -17.46 -18.26
C GLY A 24 0.44 -16.32 -17.25
N GLN A 25 -0.28 -16.47 -16.14
CA GLN A 25 -0.38 -15.47 -15.08
C GLN A 25 0.88 -15.41 -14.21
N VAL A 26 1.63 -16.50 -14.11
CA VAL A 26 2.69 -16.68 -13.13
C VAL A 26 4.09 -16.47 -13.71
N LYS A 27 4.26 -16.39 -15.01
CA LYS A 27 5.58 -16.09 -15.58
C LYS A 27 5.93 -14.63 -15.35
N ALA A 28 6.64 -14.39 -14.26
CA ALA A 28 7.22 -13.10 -13.90
C ALA A 28 7.95 -12.39 -15.05
N SER A 29 8.39 -13.12 -16.07
CA SER A 29 9.00 -12.60 -17.28
C SER A 29 8.02 -11.86 -18.22
N GLN A 30 6.72 -11.94 -18.00
CA GLN A 30 5.69 -11.33 -18.83
C GLN A 30 4.97 -10.16 -18.18
N ARG A 31 5.14 -9.96 -16.87
CA ARG A 31 4.56 -8.83 -16.15
C ARG A 31 5.62 -7.81 -15.83
N PHE A 32 5.33 -6.58 -16.18
CA PHE A 32 6.22 -5.49 -15.87
C PHE A 32 5.84 -4.84 -14.57
N VAL A 33 6.88 -4.51 -13.91
CA VAL A 33 6.87 -3.71 -12.72
C VAL A 33 6.52 -2.29 -13.10
N HIS A 34 5.61 -1.69 -12.36
CA HIS A 34 5.28 -0.28 -12.53
C HIS A 34 6.44 0.56 -12.00
N ASN A 35 7.31 0.96 -12.93
CA ASN A 35 8.47 1.78 -12.64
C ASN A 35 8.28 3.17 -13.25
N TYR A 36 7.45 3.98 -12.64
CA TYR A 36 7.27 5.36 -13.04
C TYR A 36 8.10 6.29 -12.18
N GLY A 37 8.37 7.48 -12.74
CA GLY A 37 9.21 8.47 -12.09
C GLY A 37 8.73 8.90 -10.70
N GLY A 38 7.45 8.94 -10.45
CA GLY A 38 6.87 9.29 -9.16
C GLY A 38 6.68 8.08 -8.25
N ARG A 39 7.76 7.52 -7.74
CA ARG A 39 7.71 6.47 -6.72
C ARG A 39 7.50 7.10 -5.37
N GLY A 40 6.50 6.68 -4.63
CA GLY A 40 6.21 7.29 -3.35
C GLY A 40 5.17 6.51 -2.56
N ASN A 41 4.44 7.21 -1.74
CA ASN A 41 3.40 6.67 -0.89
C ASN A 41 2.07 7.40 -1.21
N PRO A 42 1.05 6.71 -1.73
CA PRO A 42 0.85 5.25 -1.84
C PRO A 42 1.94 4.53 -2.64
N TYR A 43 2.30 3.31 -2.20
CA TYR A 43 3.40 2.57 -2.84
C TYR A 43 2.96 1.74 -4.05
N LEU A 44 1.66 1.48 -4.20
CA LEU A 44 1.06 0.92 -5.41
C LEU A 44 0.70 2.05 -6.39
N PRO A 45 0.44 1.75 -7.66
CA PRO A 45 -0.04 2.74 -8.61
C PRO A 45 -1.26 3.50 -8.08
N LEU A 46 -1.36 4.81 -8.35
CA LEU A 46 -2.44 5.65 -7.83
C LEU A 46 -3.84 5.23 -8.32
N TRP A 47 -3.93 4.47 -9.39
CA TRP A 47 -5.18 3.87 -9.87
C TRP A 47 -5.55 2.58 -9.15
N GLU A 48 -4.61 1.98 -8.38
CA GLU A 48 -4.86 0.72 -7.68
C GLU A 48 -5.33 0.98 -6.25
N HIS A 49 -6.33 0.21 -5.85
CA HIS A 49 -6.97 0.36 -4.53
C HIS A 49 -7.04 -1.01 -3.85
N VAL A 50 -5.93 -1.41 -3.26
CA VAL A 50 -5.80 -2.63 -2.46
C VAL A 50 -5.68 -2.26 -0.98
N PRO A 51 -6.81 -2.06 -0.30
CA PRO A 51 -6.83 -1.87 1.15
C PRO A 51 -6.68 -3.19 1.89
N ASP A 52 -6.70 -3.09 3.21
CA ASP A 52 -6.68 -4.24 4.11
C ASP A 52 -5.46 -5.14 3.87
N GLY A 53 -4.36 -4.51 3.43
CA GLY A 53 -3.17 -5.20 2.96
C GLY A 53 -2.42 -5.91 4.09
N GLU A 54 -2.42 -7.24 4.06
CA GLU A 54 -1.63 -8.09 4.95
C GLU A 54 -0.26 -8.35 4.32
N PRO A 55 0.84 -7.81 4.89
CA PRO A 55 2.17 -7.97 4.33
C PRO A 55 2.78 -9.33 4.73
N LYS A 56 3.40 -10.00 3.78
CA LYS A 56 4.15 -11.24 3.98
C LYS A 56 5.46 -11.23 3.17
N VAL A 57 6.43 -12.02 3.60
CA VAL A 57 7.64 -12.29 2.82
C VAL A 57 7.72 -13.79 2.57
N PHE A 58 7.67 -14.19 1.30
CA PHE A 58 7.82 -15.57 0.88
C PHE A 58 8.92 -15.70 -0.17
N GLU A 59 9.44 -16.89 -0.33
CA GLU A 59 10.33 -17.22 -1.43
C GLU A 59 9.61 -17.03 -2.77
N ASP A 60 10.31 -16.42 -3.74
CA ASP A 60 9.80 -16.27 -5.10
C ASP A 60 9.64 -17.65 -5.75
N PRO A 61 8.41 -18.10 -6.05
CA PRO A 61 8.19 -19.45 -6.56
C PRO A 61 8.79 -19.68 -7.96
N ASP A 62 9.17 -18.60 -8.67
CA ASP A 62 9.79 -18.67 -9.99
C ASP A 62 11.33 -18.50 -9.92
N ARG A 63 11.86 -18.11 -8.76
CA ARG A 63 13.30 -17.85 -8.55
C ARG A 63 13.76 -18.39 -7.20
N PRO A 64 13.97 -19.70 -7.05
CA PRO A 64 14.40 -20.32 -5.78
C PRO A 64 15.61 -19.59 -5.17
N GLY A 65 15.56 -19.36 -3.86
CA GLY A 65 16.58 -18.63 -3.10
C GLY A 65 16.43 -17.11 -3.14
N HIS A 66 15.48 -16.55 -3.89
CA HIS A 66 15.09 -15.14 -3.86
C HIS A 66 13.76 -14.99 -3.11
N TYR A 67 13.54 -13.82 -2.53
CA TYR A 67 12.35 -13.54 -1.74
C TYR A 67 11.59 -12.33 -2.31
N ARG A 68 10.30 -12.33 -2.09
CA ARG A 68 9.42 -11.21 -2.43
C ARG A 68 8.60 -10.80 -1.22
N ALA A 69 8.36 -9.51 -1.10
CA ALA A 69 7.33 -8.97 -0.26
C ALA A 69 5.99 -9.05 -1.02
N TYR A 70 4.98 -9.62 -0.39
CA TYR A 70 3.62 -9.75 -0.91
C TYR A 70 2.68 -8.90 -0.08
N ILE A 71 1.75 -8.23 -0.75
CA ILE A 71 0.60 -7.58 -0.13
C ILE A 71 -0.64 -8.28 -0.58
N ILE A 72 -1.34 -8.87 0.36
CA ILE A 72 -2.57 -9.61 0.15
C ILE A 72 -3.71 -8.74 0.67
N GLY A 73 -4.60 -8.27 -0.18
CA GLY A 73 -5.66 -7.36 0.23
C GLY A 73 -6.99 -7.60 -0.45
N SER A 74 -8.02 -6.98 0.09
CA SER A 74 -9.27 -6.79 -0.62
C SER A 74 -9.06 -5.80 -1.78
N HIS A 75 -10.07 -5.62 -2.61
CA HIS A 75 -9.95 -4.77 -3.79
C HIS A 75 -11.14 -3.81 -3.89
N ASP A 76 -10.91 -2.52 -3.69
CA ASP A 76 -11.94 -1.50 -3.86
C ASP A 76 -12.14 -1.21 -5.35
N VAL A 77 -13.19 -1.76 -5.92
CA VAL A 77 -13.52 -1.65 -7.36
C VAL A 77 -14.51 -0.53 -7.68
N SER A 78 -14.91 0.25 -6.68
CA SER A 78 -15.89 1.31 -6.84
C SER A 78 -15.67 2.42 -5.82
N ALA A 79 -15.83 3.66 -6.25
CA ALA A 79 -15.76 4.85 -5.37
C ALA A 79 -16.87 4.88 -4.28
N ASN A 80 -17.91 4.07 -4.41
CA ASN A 80 -19.10 4.09 -3.55
C ASN A 80 -19.31 2.82 -2.72
N ARG A 81 -18.37 1.87 -2.76
CA ARG A 81 -18.50 0.59 -2.07
C ARG A 81 -17.15 0.14 -1.52
N TYR A 82 -17.19 -0.44 -0.33
CA TYR A 82 -16.08 -1.25 0.16
C TYR A 82 -15.95 -2.51 -0.66
N CYS A 83 -14.74 -2.87 -1.00
CA CYS A 83 -14.32 -4.15 -1.52
C CYS A 83 -15.07 -4.59 -2.80
N GLY A 84 -14.47 -5.50 -3.48
CA GLY A 84 -14.96 -6.13 -4.68
C GLY A 84 -15.08 -7.64 -4.52
N PRO A 85 -15.20 -8.35 -5.65
CA PRO A 85 -15.36 -9.81 -5.63
C PRO A 85 -14.05 -10.58 -5.51
N ASP A 86 -12.90 -9.92 -5.50
CA ASP A 86 -11.59 -10.55 -5.58
C ASP A 86 -10.67 -10.20 -4.41
N ILE A 87 -9.82 -11.15 -4.09
CA ILE A 87 -8.58 -10.93 -3.33
C ILE A 87 -7.48 -10.64 -4.33
N ARG A 88 -6.78 -9.51 -4.12
CA ARG A 88 -5.71 -9.08 -5.00
C ARG A 88 -4.36 -9.16 -4.31
N ILE A 89 -3.37 -9.59 -5.07
CA ILE A 89 -1.99 -9.65 -4.59
C ILE A 89 -1.09 -8.80 -5.49
N TRP A 90 -0.27 -8.00 -4.85
CA TRP A 90 0.89 -7.35 -5.44
C TRP A 90 2.14 -7.82 -4.73
N SER A 91 3.25 -7.91 -5.48
CA SER A 91 4.53 -8.31 -4.88
C SER A 91 5.72 -7.57 -5.47
N ALA A 92 6.75 -7.36 -4.64
CA ALA A 92 8.02 -6.77 -5.05
C ALA A 92 9.20 -7.63 -4.58
N PRO A 93 10.32 -7.68 -5.32
CA PRO A 93 11.53 -8.29 -4.79
C PRO A 93 11.99 -7.53 -3.55
N ILE A 94 12.45 -8.23 -2.52
CA ILE A 94 12.87 -7.58 -1.27
C ILE A 94 14.08 -6.66 -1.47
N GLU A 95 14.83 -6.86 -2.54
CA GLU A 95 15.99 -6.03 -2.92
C GLU A 95 15.58 -4.72 -3.57
N ASN A 96 14.31 -4.58 -4.02
CA ASN A 96 13.79 -3.35 -4.63
C ASN A 96 12.29 -3.19 -4.39
N LEU A 97 11.92 -2.61 -3.28
CA LEU A 97 10.54 -2.37 -2.86
C LEU A 97 9.82 -1.22 -3.64
N ASN A 98 10.45 -0.67 -4.65
CA ASN A 98 9.83 0.23 -5.60
C ASN A 98 9.39 -0.47 -6.90
N GLU A 99 9.56 -1.80 -6.98
CA GLU A 99 9.21 -2.61 -8.15
C GLU A 99 8.04 -3.56 -7.89
N TRP A 100 6.87 -2.99 -7.63
CA TRP A 100 5.64 -3.76 -7.39
C TRP A 100 5.06 -4.32 -8.67
N ARG A 101 4.79 -5.62 -8.65
CA ARG A 101 4.17 -6.40 -9.73
C ARG A 101 2.73 -6.76 -9.33
N ASP A 102 1.80 -6.54 -10.24
CA ASP A 102 0.43 -7.05 -10.10
C ASP A 102 0.41 -8.56 -10.37
N ASP A 103 0.23 -9.36 -9.31
CA ASP A 103 0.06 -10.80 -9.42
C ASP A 103 -1.39 -11.19 -9.72
N GLY A 104 -2.28 -10.20 -9.76
CA GLY A 104 -3.65 -10.30 -10.22
C GLY A 104 -4.65 -10.65 -9.13
N PRO A 105 -5.92 -10.85 -9.53
CA PRO A 105 -6.91 -11.45 -8.67
C PRO A 105 -6.55 -12.93 -8.48
N VAL A 106 -6.19 -13.29 -7.25
CA VAL A 106 -5.75 -14.66 -6.93
C VAL A 106 -6.87 -15.55 -6.45
N PHE A 107 -7.97 -14.93 -6.02
CA PHE A 107 -9.15 -15.64 -5.57
C PHE A 107 -10.42 -14.84 -5.82
N THR A 108 -11.43 -15.52 -6.34
CA THR A 108 -12.82 -15.06 -6.46
C THR A 108 -13.75 -16.25 -6.18
N PHE A 109 -14.96 -15.98 -5.71
CA PHE A 109 -15.95 -17.03 -5.52
C PHE A 109 -17.30 -16.64 -6.14
N GLN A 110 -17.79 -17.48 -7.05
CA GLN A 110 -19.12 -17.34 -7.62
C GLN A 110 -20.00 -18.47 -7.08
N ALA A 111 -21.05 -18.11 -6.37
CA ALA A 111 -22.02 -19.07 -5.85
C ALA A 111 -22.81 -19.76 -6.98
N ALA A 112 -23.41 -20.91 -6.70
CA ALA A 112 -24.17 -21.70 -7.68
C ALA A 112 -25.35 -20.93 -8.33
N ASN A 113 -25.85 -19.89 -7.67
CA ASN A 113 -26.88 -18.99 -8.22
C ASN A 113 -26.29 -17.89 -9.13
N GLY A 114 -25.02 -17.93 -9.46
CA GLY A 114 -24.33 -16.97 -10.33
C GLY A 114 -23.92 -15.66 -9.65
N ARG A 115 -24.18 -15.46 -8.35
CA ARG A 115 -23.76 -14.26 -7.62
C ARG A 115 -22.31 -14.37 -7.17
N TRP A 116 -21.54 -13.30 -7.38
CA TRP A 116 -20.20 -13.16 -6.83
C TRP A 116 -20.26 -12.78 -5.35
N ASP A 117 -19.44 -13.44 -4.56
CA ASP A 117 -19.20 -13.02 -3.20
C ASP A 117 -18.36 -11.74 -3.19
N VAL A 118 -18.45 -10.97 -2.11
CA VAL A 118 -17.56 -9.86 -1.82
C VAL A 118 -16.47 -10.37 -0.89
N MET A 119 -15.22 -10.07 -1.20
CA MET A 119 -14.04 -10.43 -0.40
C MET A 119 -13.61 -9.24 0.43
N TYR A 120 -13.44 -9.45 1.73
CA TYR A 120 -12.98 -8.43 2.66
C TYR A 120 -11.51 -8.71 3.03
N ALA A 121 -11.07 -8.23 4.19
CA ALA A 121 -9.70 -8.34 4.65
C ALA A 121 -9.21 -9.80 4.72
N PRO A 122 -8.24 -10.18 3.90
CA PRO A 122 -7.72 -11.56 3.86
C PRO A 122 -6.48 -11.74 4.72
N ASP A 123 -6.12 -13.01 4.95
CA ASP A 123 -4.76 -13.39 5.35
C ASP A 123 -4.25 -14.58 4.53
N LEU A 124 -2.93 -14.72 4.46
CA LEU A 124 -2.23 -15.79 3.75
C LEU A 124 -1.05 -16.28 4.59
N VAL A 125 -0.95 -17.58 4.78
CA VAL A 125 0.17 -18.20 5.49
C VAL A 125 0.80 -19.34 4.69
N GLU A 126 2.12 -19.52 4.87
CA GLU A 126 2.89 -20.64 4.35
C GLU A 126 3.10 -21.68 5.45
N VAL A 127 2.87 -22.94 5.13
CA VAL A 127 3.29 -24.08 5.96
C VAL A 127 4.02 -25.11 5.13
N ILE A 128 4.77 -25.99 5.78
CA ILE A 128 5.43 -27.13 5.14
C ILE A 128 4.63 -28.39 5.46
N GLU A 129 4.14 -29.04 4.41
CA GLU A 129 3.46 -30.34 4.50
C GLU A 129 4.29 -31.43 3.84
N LYS A 130 3.99 -32.67 4.14
CA LYS A 130 4.54 -33.82 3.42
C LYS A 130 3.68 -34.11 2.18
N ASP A 131 4.34 -34.25 1.04
CA ASP A 131 3.67 -34.76 -0.16
C ASP A 131 3.36 -36.23 -0.08
N ALA A 132 2.70 -36.80 -1.08
CA ALA A 132 2.37 -38.25 -1.13
C ALA A 132 3.61 -39.16 -1.12
N LYS A 133 4.81 -38.61 -1.31
CA LYS A 133 6.10 -39.36 -1.24
C LYS A 133 6.86 -39.08 0.05
N GLY A 134 6.26 -38.32 0.99
CA GLY A 134 6.88 -37.94 2.26
C GLY A 134 7.91 -36.80 2.14
N LYS A 135 8.01 -36.11 0.99
CA LYS A 135 8.90 -34.99 0.77
C LYS A 135 8.24 -33.70 1.23
N ASP A 136 9.02 -32.79 1.79
CA ASP A 136 8.57 -31.47 2.17
C ASP A 136 8.08 -30.67 0.96
N LYS A 137 6.91 -30.05 1.12
CA LYS A 137 6.25 -29.20 0.14
C LYS A 137 5.71 -27.95 0.82
N LYS A 138 6.02 -26.77 0.29
CA LYS A 138 5.37 -25.53 0.69
C LYS A 138 3.93 -25.52 0.25
N VAL A 139 3.05 -25.11 1.13
CA VAL A 139 1.62 -25.01 0.91
C VAL A 139 1.14 -23.70 1.52
N TYR A 140 0.19 -23.08 0.86
CA TYR A 140 -0.33 -21.76 1.24
C TYR A 140 -1.81 -21.86 1.57
N TYR A 141 -2.19 -21.32 2.73
CA TYR A 141 -3.57 -21.23 3.18
C TYR A 141 -4.03 -19.79 3.11
N LEU A 142 -5.05 -19.54 2.29
CA LEU A 142 -5.70 -18.24 2.14
C LEU A 142 -6.99 -18.24 2.94
N TYR A 143 -7.17 -17.18 3.73
CA TYR A 143 -8.36 -16.87 4.51
C TYR A 143 -9.03 -15.64 3.86
N PRO A 144 -9.92 -15.83 2.87
CA PRO A 144 -10.34 -14.75 1.99
C PRO A 144 -11.43 -13.84 2.60
N HIS A 145 -11.92 -14.11 3.79
CA HIS A 145 -13.03 -13.41 4.45
C HIS A 145 -14.19 -13.13 3.48
N SER A 146 -14.78 -14.18 2.96
CA SER A 146 -15.96 -14.06 2.09
C SER A 146 -17.18 -13.54 2.85
N ARG A 147 -17.86 -12.55 2.27
CA ARG A 147 -19.16 -12.06 2.78
C ARG A 147 -20.35 -12.79 2.14
N GLY A 148 -20.09 -13.85 1.42
CA GLY A 148 -21.13 -14.75 0.94
C GLY A 148 -21.87 -15.43 2.09
N PRO A 149 -23.18 -15.66 1.96
CA PRO A 149 -23.96 -16.28 3.03
C PRO A 149 -23.36 -17.60 3.50
N ARG A 150 -23.07 -17.72 4.80
CA ARG A 150 -22.48 -18.90 5.44
C ARG A 150 -21.05 -19.27 4.98
N ARG A 151 -20.33 -18.33 4.34
CA ARG A 151 -18.95 -18.56 3.84
C ARG A 151 -17.89 -17.69 4.51
N GLU A 152 -18.22 -16.99 5.57
CA GLU A 152 -17.27 -16.13 6.29
C GLU A 152 -16.05 -16.92 6.77
N ALA A 153 -16.26 -18.15 7.23
CA ALA A 153 -15.20 -19.05 7.70
C ALA A 153 -14.58 -19.92 6.58
N MET A 154 -14.71 -19.53 5.31
CA MET A 154 -14.09 -20.24 4.19
C MET A 154 -12.57 -20.13 4.28
N VAL A 155 -11.88 -21.26 4.10
CA VAL A 155 -10.44 -21.38 4.00
C VAL A 155 -10.09 -22.04 2.68
N CYS A 156 -9.05 -21.53 2.02
CA CYS A 156 -8.61 -22.01 0.72
C CYS A 156 -7.16 -22.49 0.80
N LYS A 157 -6.76 -23.36 -0.12
CA LYS A 157 -5.41 -23.92 -0.22
C LYS A 157 -4.84 -23.73 -1.61
N GLY A 158 -3.55 -23.43 -1.68
CA GLY A 158 -2.78 -23.31 -2.92
C GLY A 158 -1.35 -23.81 -2.77
N ASP A 159 -0.68 -24.00 -3.88
CA ASP A 159 0.72 -24.47 -3.95
C ASP A 159 1.70 -23.32 -4.15
N ARG A 160 1.19 -22.07 -4.28
CA ARG A 160 1.98 -20.86 -4.55
C ARG A 160 1.39 -19.68 -3.78
N PRO A 161 2.22 -18.70 -3.37
CA PRO A 161 1.73 -17.51 -2.67
C PRO A 161 0.83 -16.62 -3.55
N ASP A 162 1.01 -16.66 -4.87
CA ASP A 162 0.24 -15.94 -5.87
C ASP A 162 -0.90 -16.79 -6.49
N GLY A 163 -1.30 -17.88 -5.80
CA GLY A 163 -2.40 -18.75 -6.19
C GLY A 163 -2.14 -19.66 -7.39
N PRO A 164 -3.21 -20.28 -7.90
CA PRO A 164 -4.60 -20.18 -7.46
C PRO A 164 -4.88 -20.90 -6.15
N PHE A 165 -6.00 -20.51 -5.54
CA PHE A 165 -6.48 -21.12 -4.30
C PHE A 165 -7.80 -21.85 -4.51
N THR A 166 -7.98 -22.98 -3.81
CA THR A 166 -9.21 -23.78 -3.86
C THR A 166 -9.80 -23.88 -2.46
N PRO A 167 -11.11 -23.64 -2.29
CA PRO A 167 -11.80 -23.82 -1.01
C PRO A 167 -11.63 -25.25 -0.46
N LEU A 168 -11.36 -25.35 0.84
CA LEU A 168 -11.18 -26.63 1.54
C LEU A 168 -12.40 -27.09 2.32
N ASN A 169 -13.12 -26.14 2.92
CA ASN A 169 -14.07 -26.38 3.99
C ASN A 169 -15.48 -25.93 3.63
N LEU A 170 -15.90 -26.15 2.38
CA LEU A 170 -17.28 -25.92 1.95
C LEU A 170 -18.03 -27.25 1.82
N ASP A 171 -19.31 -27.26 2.26
CA ASP A 171 -20.24 -28.35 2.07
C ASP A 171 -20.86 -28.32 0.65
N GLU A 172 -21.77 -29.28 0.37
CA GLU A 172 -22.48 -29.38 -0.89
C GLU A 172 -23.37 -28.16 -1.19
N ASN A 173 -23.75 -27.39 -0.17
CA ASN A 173 -24.52 -26.16 -0.27
C ASN A 173 -23.63 -24.92 -0.39
N GLN A 174 -22.32 -25.12 -0.57
CA GLN A 174 -21.33 -24.04 -0.62
C GLN A 174 -21.28 -23.20 0.68
N ALA A 175 -21.56 -23.81 1.82
CA ALA A 175 -21.43 -23.19 3.13
C ALA A 175 -20.18 -23.74 3.84
N ALA A 176 -19.57 -22.95 4.71
CA ALA A 176 -18.51 -23.46 5.57
C ALA A 176 -19.02 -24.61 6.45
N ILE A 177 -18.27 -25.71 6.49
CA ILE A 177 -18.67 -26.91 7.23
C ILE A 177 -18.66 -26.67 8.73
N ALA A 178 -19.41 -27.49 9.46
CA ALA A 178 -19.49 -27.42 10.90
C ALA A 178 -18.08 -27.59 11.53
N GLY A 179 -17.77 -26.79 12.55
CA GLY A 179 -16.48 -26.76 13.20
C GLY A 179 -15.47 -25.74 12.61
N SER A 180 -15.78 -25.13 11.47
CA SER A 180 -15.02 -23.99 10.96
C SER A 180 -15.15 -22.80 11.94
N CYS A 181 -14.02 -22.29 12.46
CA CYS A 181 -14.01 -21.32 13.56
C CYS A 181 -13.58 -19.90 13.14
N ILE A 182 -12.86 -19.77 12.03
CA ILE A 182 -12.36 -18.48 11.57
C ILE A 182 -13.54 -17.56 11.22
N GLY A 183 -13.45 -16.30 11.63
CA GLY A 183 -14.54 -15.32 11.47
C GLY A 183 -14.09 -14.03 10.76
N PHE A 184 -14.67 -12.92 11.18
CA PHE A 184 -14.51 -11.60 10.58
C PHE A 184 -13.06 -11.10 10.66
N ASP A 185 -12.50 -10.58 9.56
CA ASP A 185 -11.13 -10.06 9.43
C ASP A 185 -10.10 -11.03 10.02
N PRO A 186 -9.98 -12.22 9.42
CA PRO A 186 -9.12 -13.27 9.93
C PRO A 186 -7.65 -12.93 9.83
N SER A 187 -6.89 -13.43 10.78
CA SER A 187 -5.43 -13.53 10.66
C SER A 187 -4.97 -14.85 11.26
N VAL A 188 -3.92 -15.40 10.68
CA VAL A 188 -3.32 -16.63 11.16
C VAL A 188 -1.82 -16.43 11.38
N PHE A 189 -1.35 -16.89 12.53
CA PHE A 189 0.06 -16.90 12.87
C PHE A 189 0.58 -18.32 12.89
N ILE A 190 1.69 -18.55 12.23
CA ILE A 190 2.40 -19.82 12.21
C ILE A 190 3.63 -19.72 13.10
N GLU A 191 3.59 -20.39 14.22
CA GLU A 191 4.71 -20.56 15.14
C GLU A 191 5.56 -21.75 14.68
N LYS A 192 6.82 -21.52 14.37
CA LYS A 192 7.75 -22.61 14.02
C LYS A 192 8.20 -23.34 15.28
N ILE A 193 8.12 -24.67 15.26
CA ILE A 193 8.54 -25.52 16.37
C ILE A 193 9.90 -26.12 16.02
N THR A 194 10.92 -25.74 16.78
CA THR A 194 12.30 -26.21 16.59
C THR A 194 12.80 -27.06 17.75
N ASP A 195 12.13 -27.03 18.90
CA ASP A 195 12.43 -27.84 20.05
C ASP A 195 12.01 -29.30 19.79
N LYS A 196 12.96 -30.22 19.89
CA LYS A 196 12.75 -31.67 19.63
C LYS A 196 11.89 -32.34 20.69
N ASP A 197 11.84 -31.76 21.88
CA ASP A 197 11.04 -32.27 23.01
C ASP A 197 9.60 -31.75 22.97
N ASP A 198 9.30 -30.82 22.07
CA ASP A 198 7.95 -30.31 21.88
C ASP A 198 7.06 -31.36 21.19
N PRO A 199 5.83 -31.58 21.67
CA PRO A 199 4.90 -32.56 21.08
C PRO A 199 4.53 -32.26 19.63
N ASP A 200 4.65 -31.01 19.19
CA ASP A 200 4.38 -30.59 17.81
C ASP A 200 5.62 -30.58 16.91
N TYR A 201 6.78 -31.00 17.42
CA TYR A 201 8.03 -31.02 16.63
C TYR A 201 7.89 -31.81 15.32
N ALA A 202 7.17 -32.90 15.33
CA ALA A 202 6.97 -33.73 14.14
C ALA A 202 6.16 -33.00 13.03
N LYS A 203 5.30 -32.03 13.40
CA LYS A 203 4.57 -31.16 12.49
C LYS A 203 5.39 -29.95 12.07
N GLY A 204 6.34 -29.53 12.89
CA GLY A 204 7.22 -28.38 12.68
C GLY A 204 6.59 -27.02 12.91
N PHE A 205 5.30 -26.94 13.22
CA PHE A 205 4.61 -25.69 13.48
C PHE A 205 3.39 -25.85 14.38
N ARG A 206 2.94 -24.74 14.95
CA ARG A 206 1.59 -24.50 15.48
C ARG A 206 0.93 -23.36 14.70
N ALA A 207 -0.39 -23.43 14.61
CA ALA A 207 -1.17 -22.35 13.98
C ALA A 207 -2.11 -21.73 15.02
N TYR A 208 -2.22 -20.42 14.97
CA TYR A 208 -3.12 -19.63 15.82
C TYR A 208 -3.96 -18.74 14.92
N GLY A 209 -5.28 -18.74 15.11
CA GLY A 209 -6.22 -17.91 14.38
C GLY A 209 -6.76 -16.77 15.26
N TYR A 210 -6.97 -15.61 14.66
CA TYR A 210 -7.53 -14.42 15.29
C TYR A 210 -8.59 -13.83 14.38
N TRP A 211 -9.71 -13.36 14.97
CA TRP A 211 -10.80 -12.77 14.20
C TRP A 211 -11.71 -11.91 15.09
N GLY A 212 -12.54 -11.09 14.46
CA GLY A 212 -13.63 -10.40 15.13
C GLY A 212 -13.84 -8.93 14.76
N PHE A 213 -15.08 -8.50 14.87
CA PHE A 213 -15.51 -7.12 14.68
C PHE A 213 -16.09 -6.57 15.99
N GLN A 214 -15.44 -5.57 16.58
CA GLN A 214 -15.78 -5.03 17.90
C GLN A 214 -15.93 -6.11 19.00
N HIS A 215 -15.33 -7.22 18.77
CA HIS A 215 -15.23 -8.37 19.64
C HIS A 215 -14.15 -9.29 19.07
N SER A 216 -13.12 -9.54 19.83
CA SER A 216 -11.96 -10.31 19.35
C SER A 216 -11.96 -11.71 19.93
N THR A 217 -11.59 -12.67 19.12
CA THR A 217 -11.39 -14.06 19.50
C THR A 217 -10.03 -14.54 19.02
N GLY A 218 -9.36 -15.37 19.80
CA GLY A 218 -8.13 -16.05 19.44
C GLY A 218 -8.21 -17.53 19.76
N ALA A 219 -7.65 -18.38 18.91
CA ALA A 219 -7.64 -19.81 19.15
C ALA A 219 -6.39 -20.49 18.57
N GLN A 220 -5.94 -21.58 19.18
CA GLN A 220 -5.03 -22.49 18.53
C GLN A 220 -5.80 -23.31 17.50
N LEU A 221 -5.33 -23.34 16.26
CA LEU A 221 -5.95 -24.08 15.17
C LEU A 221 -5.43 -25.51 15.11
N ASP A 222 -6.27 -26.39 14.64
CA ASP A 222 -5.90 -27.74 14.27
C ASP A 222 -5.02 -27.72 13.02
N GLN A 223 -3.79 -28.23 13.14
CA GLN A 223 -2.79 -28.25 12.08
C GLN A 223 -3.19 -29.14 10.88
N GLU A 224 -4.16 -30.07 11.06
CA GLU A 224 -4.64 -30.94 9.98
C GLU A 224 -5.68 -30.22 9.11
N THR A 225 -6.48 -29.36 9.70
CA THR A 225 -7.58 -28.70 9.00
C THR A 225 -7.28 -27.26 8.64
N MET A 226 -6.53 -26.54 9.49
CA MET A 226 -6.24 -25.12 9.39
C MET A 226 -7.47 -24.20 9.47
N TYR A 227 -8.67 -24.75 9.72
CA TYR A 227 -9.92 -24.00 9.84
C TYR A 227 -10.72 -24.31 11.12
N SER A 228 -10.34 -25.31 11.89
CA SER A 228 -11.02 -25.67 13.15
C SER A 228 -10.13 -25.43 14.36
N VAL A 229 -10.77 -25.34 15.54
CA VAL A 229 -10.05 -25.26 16.80
C VAL A 229 -9.33 -26.58 17.08
N ARG A 230 -8.09 -26.51 17.55
CA ARG A 230 -7.31 -27.68 17.93
C ARG A 230 -8.03 -28.51 19.00
N PRO A 231 -8.19 -29.82 18.81
CA PRO A 231 -8.78 -30.69 19.82
C PRO A 231 -8.10 -30.57 21.18
N GLY A 232 -8.90 -30.44 22.24
CA GLY A 232 -8.40 -30.28 23.62
C GLY A 232 -8.00 -28.88 24.01
N THR A 233 -8.12 -27.88 23.10
CA THR A 233 -7.97 -26.47 23.42
C THR A 233 -9.29 -25.72 23.39
N THR A 234 -9.33 -24.53 24.00
CA THR A 234 -10.51 -23.68 24.05
C THR A 234 -10.14 -22.30 23.49
N PRO A 235 -10.97 -21.70 22.62
CA PRO A 235 -10.76 -20.31 22.20
C PRO A 235 -10.74 -19.36 23.39
N VAL A 236 -9.92 -18.30 23.27
CA VAL A 236 -9.95 -17.16 24.18
C VAL A 236 -10.94 -16.14 23.61
N ASP A 237 -12.05 -15.94 24.30
CA ASP A 237 -13.17 -15.12 23.83
C ASP A 237 -13.84 -14.41 25.04
N PRO A 238 -13.77 -13.07 25.14
CA PRO A 238 -13.03 -12.15 24.26
C PRO A 238 -11.51 -12.17 24.50
N LEU A 239 -10.74 -11.94 23.43
CA LEU A 239 -9.28 -11.87 23.50
C LEU A 239 -8.80 -10.48 23.96
N LEU A 240 -9.31 -9.41 23.36
CA LEU A 240 -8.98 -8.02 23.68
C LEU A 240 -10.22 -7.18 23.96
N PRO A 241 -10.10 -6.16 24.83
CA PRO A 241 -11.17 -5.21 25.08
C PRO A 241 -11.47 -4.33 23.86
N ALA A 242 -12.73 -4.33 23.43
CA ALA A 242 -13.22 -3.49 22.36
C ALA A 242 -13.65 -2.11 22.87
N SER A 243 -13.61 -1.12 21.99
CA SER A 243 -13.95 0.26 22.30
C SER A 243 -14.99 0.84 21.35
N SER A 244 -15.73 1.82 21.83
CA SER A 244 -16.60 2.63 20.98
C SER A 244 -15.81 3.73 20.27
N SER A 245 -16.44 4.37 19.26
CA SER A 245 -15.91 5.56 18.59
C SER A 245 -15.59 6.75 19.50
N TYR A 246 -15.96 6.67 20.78
CA TYR A 246 -15.67 7.67 21.81
C TYR A 246 -14.58 7.20 22.78
N GLY A 247 -13.84 6.14 22.48
CA GLY A 247 -12.82 5.58 23.36
C GLY A 247 -13.36 4.88 24.62
N ARG A 248 -14.65 4.57 24.64
CA ARG A 248 -15.25 3.85 25.79
C ARG A 248 -15.23 2.37 25.54
N VAL A 249 -14.79 1.60 26.52
CA VAL A 249 -14.86 0.13 26.47
C VAL A 249 -16.30 -0.33 26.23
N ARG A 250 -16.50 -1.17 25.23
CA ARG A 250 -17.81 -1.70 24.78
C ARG A 250 -18.11 -3.09 25.29
N ASP A 251 -17.43 -3.54 26.27
CA ASP A 251 -17.69 -4.85 26.86
C ASP A 251 -19.05 -4.89 27.59
N ARG A 252 -19.54 -6.08 27.76
CA ARG A 252 -20.69 -6.30 28.62
C ARG A 252 -20.28 -6.09 30.08
N GLN A 253 -21.15 -5.54 30.88
CA GLN A 253 -20.91 -5.36 32.31
C GLN A 253 -20.46 -6.70 32.94
N GLY A 254 -19.31 -6.70 33.59
CA GLY A 254 -18.72 -7.88 34.22
C GLY A 254 -17.95 -8.81 33.30
N THR A 255 -17.64 -8.40 32.06
CA THR A 255 -16.73 -9.18 31.18
C THR A 255 -15.36 -9.30 31.82
N VAL A 256 -14.84 -10.52 31.88
CA VAL A 256 -13.50 -10.83 32.37
C VAL A 256 -12.58 -11.12 31.18
N TYR A 257 -11.53 -10.35 31.04
CA TYR A 257 -10.52 -10.55 30.02
C TYR A 257 -9.37 -11.37 30.58
N THR A 258 -9.38 -12.68 30.32
CA THR A 258 -8.37 -13.60 30.86
C THR A 258 -7.03 -13.52 30.13
N ALA A 259 -7.00 -12.92 28.96
CA ALA A 259 -5.82 -12.78 28.11
C ALA A 259 -5.09 -11.44 28.29
N LEU A 260 -5.40 -10.64 29.31
CA LEU A 260 -4.66 -9.43 29.62
C LEU A 260 -3.59 -9.67 30.68
N ALA A 261 -2.46 -8.99 30.54
CA ALA A 261 -1.43 -8.96 31.57
C ALA A 261 -1.95 -8.29 32.85
N GLU A 262 -1.36 -8.63 33.97
CA GLU A 262 -1.75 -8.08 35.28
C GLU A 262 -1.63 -6.54 35.28
N GLY A 263 -2.63 -5.87 35.84
CA GLY A 263 -2.66 -4.41 36.02
C GLY A 263 -2.98 -3.63 34.74
N GLN A 264 -3.35 -4.29 33.64
CA GLN A 264 -3.74 -3.59 32.41
C GLN A 264 -5.13 -2.98 32.53
N ASP A 265 -5.24 -1.70 32.15
CA ASP A 265 -6.52 -1.05 31.95
C ASP A 265 -7.13 -1.51 30.62
N PRO A 266 -8.33 -2.13 30.62
CA PRO A 266 -9.02 -2.53 29.39
C PRO A 266 -9.21 -1.39 28.39
N GLY A 267 -9.41 -0.15 28.85
CA GLY A 267 -9.57 1.04 28.00
C GLY A 267 -8.36 1.40 27.14
N GLN A 268 -7.18 0.86 27.45
CA GLN A 268 -5.95 1.13 26.68
C GLN A 268 -5.85 0.36 25.37
N PHE A 269 -6.60 -0.72 25.19
CA PHE A 269 -6.54 -1.54 23.96
C PHE A 269 -7.30 -0.90 22.82
N ASN A 270 -8.52 -0.45 23.03
CA ASN A 270 -9.35 0.21 22.02
C ASN A 270 -9.53 -0.62 20.73
N PHE A 271 -9.66 -1.94 20.85
CA PHE A 271 -9.80 -2.86 19.73
C PHE A 271 -11.05 -2.55 18.90
N PHE A 272 -10.91 -2.63 17.57
CA PHE A 272 -12.01 -2.51 16.62
C PHE A 272 -12.14 -3.77 15.74
N GLU A 273 -11.08 -4.13 14.99
CA GLU A 273 -11.06 -5.29 14.06
C GLU A 273 -9.62 -5.63 13.66
N ALA A 274 -9.43 -6.62 12.78
CA ALA A 274 -8.23 -6.78 11.96
C ALA A 274 -6.94 -7.08 12.74
N SER A 275 -6.98 -8.10 13.59
CA SER A 275 -5.78 -8.57 14.29
C SER A 275 -4.75 -9.16 13.34
N SER A 276 -3.46 -8.89 13.54
CA SER A 276 -2.36 -9.53 12.83
C SER A 276 -1.14 -9.66 13.73
N ILE A 277 -0.50 -10.84 13.75
CA ILE A 277 0.58 -11.16 14.69
C ILE A 277 1.91 -11.32 13.98
N ARG A 278 2.97 -10.76 14.60
CA ARG A 278 4.37 -11.01 14.25
C ARG A 278 5.17 -11.37 15.48
N GLN A 279 6.19 -12.19 15.28
CA GLN A 279 7.21 -12.41 16.30
C GLN A 279 8.32 -11.35 16.14
N VAL A 280 8.64 -10.69 17.26
CA VAL A 280 9.72 -9.70 17.38
C VAL A 280 10.64 -10.15 18.50
N GLY A 281 11.81 -10.66 18.15
CA GLY A 281 12.69 -11.32 19.11
C GLY A 281 11.99 -12.49 19.79
N ASN A 282 11.90 -12.44 21.11
CA ASN A 282 11.18 -13.44 21.92
C ASN A 282 9.75 -13.03 22.29
N LYS A 283 9.21 -11.98 21.66
CA LYS A 283 7.86 -11.46 21.92
C LYS A 283 6.93 -11.70 20.73
N TYR A 284 5.64 -11.77 21.03
CA TYR A 284 4.56 -11.75 20.05
C TYR A 284 3.94 -10.36 20.06
N VAL A 285 3.86 -9.73 18.90
CA VAL A 285 3.29 -8.39 18.71
C VAL A 285 2.05 -8.52 17.85
N MET A 286 0.91 -8.11 18.37
CA MET A 286 -0.35 -8.03 17.65
C MET A 286 -0.60 -6.60 17.22
N ILE A 287 -0.76 -6.40 15.92
CA ILE A 287 -1.29 -5.16 15.33
C ILE A 287 -2.78 -5.35 15.10
N PHE A 288 -3.55 -4.31 15.31
CA PHE A 288 -4.99 -4.35 15.06
C PHE A 288 -5.53 -2.95 14.74
N SER A 289 -6.60 -2.91 13.96
CA SER A 289 -7.36 -1.69 13.74
C SER A 289 -8.04 -1.29 15.06
N GLY A 290 -7.83 -0.06 15.46
CA GLY A 290 -8.34 0.44 16.72
C GLY A 290 -8.72 1.90 16.67
N TYR A 291 -9.41 2.35 17.71
CA TYR A 291 -9.72 3.76 17.81
C TYR A 291 -8.46 4.54 18.18
N SER A 292 -8.21 5.60 17.41
CA SER A 292 -7.31 6.66 17.85
C SER A 292 -7.94 7.26 19.10
N GLY A 293 -7.26 7.11 20.21
CA GLY A 293 -7.83 7.51 21.49
C GLY A 293 -7.47 8.92 21.89
N PRO A 294 -8.02 9.37 23.02
CA PRO A 294 -7.59 10.59 23.67
C PRO A 294 -6.17 10.51 24.25
N ASP A 295 -5.51 9.36 24.12
CA ASP A 295 -4.16 9.08 24.61
C ASP A 295 -3.09 10.02 24.04
N TYR A 296 -3.36 10.67 22.90
CA TYR A 296 -2.49 11.71 22.32
C TYR A 296 -3.27 12.97 21.85
N GLY A 297 -4.41 13.25 22.45
CA GLY A 297 -5.12 14.52 22.31
C GLY A 297 -5.97 14.72 21.07
N LEU A 298 -6.10 13.70 20.23
CA LEU A 298 -6.92 13.77 19.01
C LEU A 298 -8.29 13.12 19.21
N GLY A 299 -9.29 13.58 18.43
CA GLY A 299 -10.61 12.97 18.41
C GLY A 299 -10.58 11.50 18.00
N SER A 300 -11.42 10.70 18.65
CA SER A 300 -11.46 9.26 18.43
C SER A 300 -12.09 8.88 17.09
N THR A 301 -11.34 8.16 16.28
CA THR A 301 -11.79 7.52 15.02
C THR A 301 -11.13 6.14 14.89
N ASN A 302 -11.63 5.27 14.02
CA ASN A 302 -10.99 3.98 13.72
C ASN A 302 -9.87 4.08 12.67
N SER A 303 -9.11 5.16 12.71
CA SER A 303 -8.04 5.46 11.76
C SER A 303 -6.64 5.04 12.24
N ALA A 304 -6.55 4.37 13.38
CA ALA A 304 -5.27 3.97 13.96
C ALA A 304 -5.04 2.46 13.86
N LEU A 305 -3.80 2.08 13.57
CA LEU A 305 -3.29 0.76 13.93
C LEU A 305 -2.68 0.87 15.32
N ARG A 306 -3.21 0.08 16.22
CA ARG A 306 -2.71 -0.06 17.59
C ARG A 306 -1.94 -1.37 17.73
N TYR A 307 -1.19 -1.51 18.79
CA TYR A 307 -0.50 -2.76 19.07
C TYR A 307 -0.57 -3.16 20.55
N CYS A 308 -0.45 -4.44 20.76
CA CYS A 308 -0.18 -5.04 22.05
C CYS A 308 0.87 -6.15 21.88
N TYR A 309 1.45 -6.59 22.99
CA TYR A 309 2.51 -7.58 22.98
C TYR A 309 2.40 -8.53 24.16
N ALA A 310 2.95 -9.74 23.98
CA ALA A 310 2.92 -10.83 24.97
C ALA A 310 4.11 -11.76 24.80
N ASP A 311 4.31 -12.65 25.78
CA ASP A 311 5.27 -13.75 25.70
C ASP A 311 4.69 -15.02 25.03
N SER A 312 3.41 -15.02 24.69
CA SER A 312 2.69 -16.13 24.07
C SER A 312 1.70 -15.67 23.02
N PRO A 313 1.42 -16.46 21.97
CA PRO A 313 0.51 -16.09 20.88
C PRO A 313 -0.93 -15.77 21.32
N LEU A 314 -1.39 -16.29 22.43
CA LEU A 314 -2.73 -16.01 22.99
C LEU A 314 -2.70 -15.09 24.23
N GLY A 315 -1.58 -14.44 24.49
CA GLY A 315 -1.41 -13.56 25.66
C GLY A 315 -0.75 -14.27 26.84
N PRO A 316 -0.73 -13.64 28.04
CA PRO A 316 -1.42 -12.40 28.39
C PRO A 316 -0.85 -11.15 27.72
N TRP A 317 -1.76 -10.30 27.21
CA TRP A 317 -1.43 -9.14 26.40
C TRP A 317 -1.21 -7.88 27.24
N LYS A 318 -0.22 -7.08 26.85
CA LYS A 318 0.05 -5.74 27.35
C LYS A 318 -0.14 -4.73 26.24
N SER A 319 -0.87 -3.65 26.50
CA SER A 319 -1.09 -2.58 25.53
C SER A 319 0.22 -1.83 25.26
N GLY A 320 0.53 -1.60 23.99
CA GLY A 320 1.71 -0.85 23.55
C GLY A 320 1.38 0.56 23.03
N GLY A 321 0.12 0.83 22.71
CA GLY A 321 -0.32 2.13 22.19
C GLY A 321 -0.61 2.13 20.69
N VAL A 322 -0.29 3.23 20.01
CA VAL A 322 -0.56 3.45 18.60
C VAL A 322 0.72 3.25 17.78
N ALA A 323 0.64 2.43 16.74
CA ALA A 323 1.72 2.21 15.80
C ALA A 323 1.69 3.19 14.61
N VAL A 324 0.50 3.53 14.11
CA VAL A 324 0.28 4.59 13.11
C VAL A 324 -1.14 5.14 13.22
N ASP A 325 -1.30 6.44 13.06
CA ASP A 325 -2.58 7.10 12.79
C ASP A 325 -2.59 7.58 11.34
N SER A 326 -3.40 6.95 10.50
CA SER A 326 -3.43 7.19 9.04
C SER A 326 -3.93 8.60 8.67
N ARG A 327 -4.44 9.37 9.63
CA ARG A 327 -4.80 10.78 9.44
C ARG A 327 -3.59 11.71 9.33
N GLY A 328 -2.38 11.25 9.64
CA GLY A 328 -1.19 12.08 9.69
C GLY A 328 -1.21 13.04 10.88
N VAL A 329 -0.49 12.72 11.94
CA VAL A 329 -0.42 13.55 13.15
C VAL A 329 0.68 14.59 12.99
N ILE A 330 0.35 15.85 13.22
CA ILE A 330 1.30 16.98 13.22
C ILE A 330 0.97 17.96 14.35
N LEU A 331 1.89 18.87 14.62
CA LEU A 331 1.61 20.04 15.47
C LEU A 331 0.75 21.06 14.73
N ASN A 332 -0.13 21.75 15.45
CA ASN A 332 -0.78 22.94 14.93
C ASN A 332 0.22 24.11 14.78
N GLU A 333 -0.20 25.22 14.20
CA GLU A 333 0.68 26.34 13.86
C GLU A 333 1.47 26.88 15.06
N ASP A 334 0.84 27.01 16.21
CA ASP A 334 1.46 27.55 17.44
C ASP A 334 2.09 26.48 18.36
N GLY A 335 2.06 25.18 17.95
CA GLY A 335 2.63 24.07 18.73
C GLY A 335 1.89 23.72 20.01
N THR A 336 0.71 24.27 20.22
CA THR A 336 -0.02 24.09 21.49
C THR A 336 -0.77 22.78 21.58
N LYS A 337 -1.10 22.15 20.44
CA LYS A 337 -1.83 20.89 20.36
C LYS A 337 -1.46 20.10 19.12
N LEU A 338 -1.77 18.83 19.12
CA LEU A 338 -1.72 17.99 17.93
C LEU A 338 -2.95 18.23 17.05
N MET A 339 -2.76 18.00 15.75
CA MET A 339 -3.82 18.02 14.76
C MET A 339 -3.60 16.97 13.69
N THR A 340 -4.56 16.76 12.83
CA THR A 340 -4.45 15.84 11.70
C THR A 340 -4.23 16.60 10.40
N SER A 341 -3.36 16.08 9.54
CA SER A 341 -3.01 16.70 8.25
C SER A 341 -3.74 16.09 7.06
N ASN A 342 -4.53 15.04 7.30
CA ASN A 342 -5.16 14.27 6.25
C ASN A 342 -6.54 13.75 6.73
N PHE A 343 -7.39 13.40 5.78
CA PHE A 343 -8.61 12.69 6.07
C PHE A 343 -8.34 11.18 6.08
N ALA A 344 -8.82 10.52 7.12
CA ALA A 344 -8.90 9.09 7.12
C ALA A 344 -10.24 8.62 7.64
N HIS A 345 -10.57 7.40 7.34
CA HIS A 345 -11.77 6.72 7.79
C HIS A 345 -11.35 5.52 8.64
N ASN A 346 -11.46 4.31 8.14
CA ASN A 346 -10.84 3.16 8.78
C ASN A 346 -9.41 2.98 8.27
N THR A 347 -8.63 2.18 8.98
CA THR A 347 -7.35 1.66 8.50
C THR A 347 -7.19 0.21 8.95
N HIS A 348 -6.55 -0.59 8.12
CA HIS A 348 -6.21 -1.98 8.38
C HIS A 348 -4.81 -2.26 7.80
N GLY A 349 -4.07 -3.15 8.42
CA GLY A 349 -2.73 -3.53 8.00
C GLY A 349 -1.95 -4.21 9.11
N SER A 350 -0.65 -4.32 8.92
CA SER A 350 0.25 -4.98 9.88
C SER A 350 1.67 -4.48 9.74
N ILE A 351 2.56 -5.02 10.58
CA ILE A 351 4.01 -4.82 10.47
C ILE A 351 4.65 -5.99 9.74
N GLN A 352 5.74 -5.73 9.03
CA GLN A 352 6.56 -6.76 8.42
C GLN A 352 8.02 -6.33 8.36
N GLN A 353 8.92 -7.23 8.76
CA GLN A 353 10.34 -7.04 8.52
C GLN A 353 10.69 -7.48 7.10
N ILE A 354 11.36 -6.59 6.36
CA ILE A 354 11.87 -6.85 5.01
C ILE A 354 13.35 -6.47 4.99
N GLY A 355 14.21 -7.47 4.82
CA GLY A 355 15.63 -7.29 5.10
C GLY A 355 15.85 -6.96 6.58
N ASP A 356 16.61 -5.91 6.84
CA ASP A 356 16.90 -5.44 8.21
C ASP A 356 15.92 -4.36 8.71
N GLN A 357 14.96 -3.94 7.86
CA GLN A 357 14.05 -2.84 8.13
C GLN A 357 12.65 -3.35 8.48
N TRP A 358 12.05 -2.82 9.55
CA TRP A 358 10.65 -2.99 9.86
C TRP A 358 9.80 -1.91 9.20
N TYR A 359 8.68 -2.31 8.65
CA TYR A 359 7.68 -1.42 8.06
C TYR A 359 6.32 -1.67 8.68
N ILE A 360 5.51 -0.60 8.80
CA ILE A 360 4.08 -0.69 9.04
C ILE A 360 3.33 -0.44 7.75
N PHE A 361 2.45 -1.36 7.39
CA PHE A 361 1.56 -1.27 6.25
C PHE A 361 0.19 -0.88 6.74
N TYR A 362 -0.43 0.05 6.05
CA TYR A 362 -1.75 0.57 6.40
C TYR A 362 -2.45 1.08 5.12
N HIS A 363 -3.66 1.62 5.22
CA HIS A 363 -4.29 2.26 4.07
C HIS A 363 -4.88 3.62 4.43
N ARG A 364 -5.15 4.43 3.41
CA ARG A 364 -5.88 5.68 3.54
C ARG A 364 -6.92 5.82 2.42
N PRO A 365 -8.12 6.38 2.69
CA PRO A 365 -9.05 6.80 1.67
C PRO A 365 -8.76 8.25 1.25
N PRO A 366 -8.25 8.50 0.03
CA PRO A 366 -7.79 9.84 -0.35
C PRO A 366 -8.94 10.80 -0.72
N ARG A 367 -10.17 10.29 -0.85
CA ARG A 367 -11.31 11.04 -1.40
C ARG A 367 -12.28 11.58 -0.35
N GLY A 368 -11.92 11.59 0.92
CA GLY A 368 -12.76 12.08 2.01
C GLY A 368 -13.99 11.21 2.32
N ASN A 369 -14.05 9.98 1.81
CA ASN A 369 -14.99 8.93 2.19
C ASN A 369 -14.24 7.63 2.46
N GLY A 370 -14.93 6.58 2.91
CA GLY A 370 -14.28 5.34 3.31
C GLY A 370 -13.91 4.38 2.17
N ASN A 371 -14.08 4.76 0.91
CA ASN A 371 -13.88 3.90 -0.25
C ASN A 371 -12.67 4.35 -1.08
N ALA A 372 -12.32 3.59 -2.10
CA ALA A 372 -11.15 3.84 -2.94
C ALA A 372 -9.86 3.99 -2.11
N ARG A 373 -9.67 3.04 -1.20
CA ARG A 373 -8.58 3.06 -0.21
C ARG A 373 -7.26 2.67 -0.86
N GLN A 374 -6.23 3.45 -0.61
CA GLN A 374 -4.89 3.26 -1.17
C GLN A 374 -3.94 2.63 -0.17
N ALA A 375 -3.12 1.69 -0.64
CA ALA A 375 -2.11 1.03 0.16
C ALA A 375 -0.96 1.99 0.52
N MET A 376 -0.68 2.11 1.81
CA MET A 376 0.33 2.99 2.40
C MET A 376 1.34 2.19 3.21
N VAL A 377 2.54 2.73 3.35
CA VAL A 377 3.60 2.13 4.16
C VAL A 377 4.42 3.22 4.86
N ALA A 378 4.98 2.88 6.00
CA ALA A 378 6.01 3.72 6.63
C ALA A 378 7.08 2.83 7.28
N PRO A 379 8.35 3.25 7.28
CA PRO A 379 9.39 2.60 8.07
C PRO A 379 9.14 2.85 9.56
N ILE A 380 9.44 1.86 10.39
CA ILE A 380 9.31 1.93 11.84
C ILE A 380 10.54 1.39 12.54
N LYS A 381 10.79 1.89 13.75
CA LYS A 381 11.69 1.29 14.72
C LYS A 381 10.90 0.43 15.69
N ILE A 382 11.43 -0.75 16.02
CA ILE A 382 10.89 -1.58 17.09
C ILE A 382 12.00 -1.82 18.10
N GLU A 383 11.80 -1.29 19.31
CA GLU A 383 12.65 -1.56 20.45
C GLU A 383 12.00 -2.67 21.30
N TRP A 384 12.76 -3.62 21.72
CA TRP A 384 12.32 -4.70 22.58
C TRP A 384 13.44 -5.19 23.51
N ASP A 385 13.08 -5.80 24.62
CA ASP A 385 14.04 -6.43 25.52
C ASP A 385 13.72 -7.92 25.72
N GLU A 386 14.71 -8.70 26.15
CA GLU A 386 14.56 -10.14 26.35
C GLU A 386 13.77 -10.52 27.61
N LYS A 387 13.51 -9.55 28.48
CA LYS A 387 12.81 -9.76 29.74
C LYS A 387 11.36 -10.19 29.49
N PRO A 388 10.82 -11.20 30.19
CA PRO A 388 9.41 -11.56 30.07
C PRO A 388 8.47 -10.37 30.32
N VAL A 389 7.35 -10.30 29.59
CA VAL A 389 6.33 -9.25 29.76
C VAL A 389 5.79 -9.26 31.18
N SER A 390 5.60 -10.44 31.78
CA SER A 390 5.19 -10.64 33.19
C SER A 390 6.19 -10.08 34.19
N GLU A 391 7.45 -9.92 33.83
CA GLU A 391 8.51 -9.32 34.63
C GLU A 391 8.81 -7.87 34.27
N GLY A 392 7.98 -7.26 33.43
CA GLY A 392 8.09 -5.88 32.98
C GLY A 392 8.82 -5.68 31.64
N GLY A 393 9.03 -6.75 30.88
CA GLY A 393 9.53 -6.67 29.51
C GLY A 393 8.66 -5.80 28.61
N THR A 394 9.27 -5.18 27.62
CA THR A 394 8.62 -4.16 26.78
C THR A 394 8.84 -4.39 25.29
N VAL A 395 7.89 -3.94 24.50
CA VAL A 395 8.02 -3.67 23.07
C VAL A 395 7.51 -2.26 22.80
N LYS A 396 8.27 -1.48 22.05
CA LYS A 396 7.87 -0.13 21.63
C LYS A 396 8.03 -0.01 20.12
N ILE A 397 6.99 0.49 19.47
CA ILE A 397 6.98 0.81 18.03
C ILE A 397 6.99 2.33 17.88
N HIS A 398 7.95 2.84 17.11
CA HIS A 398 8.15 4.26 16.90
C HIS A 398 8.30 4.60 15.42
N GLY A 399 8.00 5.85 15.07
CA GLY A 399 8.41 6.44 13.80
C GLY A 399 9.91 6.74 13.76
N TYR A 400 10.44 6.96 12.57
CA TYR A 400 11.80 7.47 12.35
C TYR A 400 11.81 8.98 12.37
N ASP A 401 12.82 9.58 12.99
CA ASP A 401 13.08 11.01 12.80
C ASP A 401 13.54 11.25 11.35
N PRO A 402 12.86 12.12 10.59
CA PRO A 402 13.20 12.36 9.19
C PRO A 402 14.57 13.00 8.99
N TYR A 403 15.06 13.72 10.00
CA TYR A 403 16.33 14.47 9.95
C TYR A 403 17.45 13.78 10.70
N ALA A 404 17.10 12.81 11.55
CA ALA A 404 18.04 12.02 12.34
C ALA A 404 17.60 10.55 12.33
N PRO A 405 17.94 9.76 11.27
CA PRO A 405 17.41 8.41 11.08
C PRO A 405 17.70 7.42 12.23
N ASP A 406 18.72 7.72 13.05
CA ASP A 406 19.04 6.93 14.24
C ASP A 406 18.17 7.28 15.46
N GLU A 407 17.42 8.38 15.40
CA GLU A 407 16.57 8.85 16.48
C GLU A 407 15.11 8.43 16.28
N ILE A 408 14.32 8.58 17.33
CA ILE A 408 12.88 8.32 17.35
C ILE A 408 12.15 9.62 17.03
N TRP A 409 11.22 9.56 16.09
CA TRP A 409 10.34 10.69 15.80
C TRP A 409 9.21 10.82 16.82
N GLU A 410 8.95 12.03 17.25
CA GLU A 410 7.82 12.37 18.12
C GLU A 410 7.19 13.71 17.70
N ALA A 411 5.85 13.75 17.65
CA ALA A 411 5.12 15.01 17.63
C ALA A 411 4.66 15.33 19.04
N LYS A 412 5.28 16.35 19.67
CA LYS A 412 5.03 16.72 21.05
C LYS A 412 4.52 18.14 21.15
N ALA A 413 3.30 18.30 21.62
CA ALA A 413 2.64 19.58 21.82
C ALA A 413 2.94 20.16 23.19
N SER A 414 2.88 21.50 23.33
CA SER A 414 3.13 22.17 24.61
C SER A 414 2.04 21.92 25.66
N ASN A 415 0.83 21.48 25.26
CA ASN A 415 -0.22 21.04 26.16
C ASN A 415 0.06 19.67 26.80
N GLY A 416 1.12 18.97 26.37
CA GLY A 416 1.52 17.66 26.88
C GLY A 416 1.09 16.48 26.00
N ASP A 417 0.26 16.69 24.98
CA ASP A 417 -0.09 15.64 24.03
C ASP A 417 1.16 15.20 23.24
N CYS A 418 1.35 13.89 23.09
CA CYS A 418 2.51 13.33 22.42
C CYS A 418 2.09 12.12 21.59
N TYR A 419 2.58 12.07 20.35
CA TYR A 419 2.42 10.96 19.43
C TYR A 419 3.79 10.52 18.91
N SER A 420 4.11 9.25 19.04
CA SER A 420 5.39 8.65 18.61
C SER A 420 5.23 7.50 17.62
N GLY A 421 4.02 7.22 17.14
CA GLY A 421 3.79 6.25 16.07
C GLY A 421 4.41 6.70 14.74
N ALA A 422 4.32 5.85 13.72
CA ALA A 422 4.85 6.16 12.41
C ALA A 422 4.27 7.46 11.83
N GLU A 423 5.11 8.25 11.20
CA GLU A 423 4.69 9.44 10.48
C GLU A 423 4.05 9.08 9.13
N VAL A 424 2.99 9.76 8.73
CA VAL A 424 2.43 9.65 7.39
C VAL A 424 3.24 10.52 6.44
N THR A 425 3.91 9.88 5.49
CA THR A 425 4.84 10.55 4.56
C THR A 425 4.52 10.22 3.10
N SER A 426 5.12 10.97 2.18
CA SER A 426 5.04 10.73 0.73
C SER A 426 6.12 9.76 0.23
N GLU A 427 7.09 9.40 1.05
CA GLU A 427 8.30 8.68 0.60
C GLU A 427 8.12 7.16 0.51
N GLY A 428 7.23 6.57 1.30
CA GLY A 428 7.01 5.12 1.29
C GLY A 428 8.27 4.33 1.63
N PHE A 429 8.75 3.55 0.68
CA PHE A 429 10.00 2.78 0.81
C PHE A 429 11.27 3.59 0.54
N ASN A 430 11.15 4.85 0.12
CA ASN A 430 12.29 5.72 -0.13
C ASN A 430 12.74 6.38 1.18
N ILE A 431 13.31 5.62 2.09
CA ILE A 431 13.64 6.07 3.46
C ILE A 431 14.62 7.24 3.53
N TYR A 432 15.33 7.54 2.43
CA TYR A 432 16.19 8.72 2.28
C TYR A 432 15.51 9.87 1.52
N GLY A 433 14.21 9.79 1.34
CA GLY A 433 13.42 10.79 0.64
C GLY A 433 13.14 10.46 -0.84
N LEU A 434 12.15 11.13 -1.38
CA LEU A 434 11.79 11.03 -2.80
C LEU A 434 12.92 11.56 -3.67
N PRO A 435 13.28 10.88 -4.78
CA PRO A 435 14.18 11.44 -5.79
C PRO A 435 13.65 12.79 -6.30
N PRO A 436 14.42 13.90 -6.21
CA PRO A 436 13.85 15.23 -6.42
C PRO A 436 13.51 15.53 -7.87
N TYR A 437 14.18 14.89 -8.84
CA TYR A 437 14.03 15.16 -10.28
C TYR A 437 12.97 14.32 -10.97
N ALA A 438 11.92 13.97 -10.27
CA ALA A 438 10.76 13.29 -10.79
C ALA A 438 9.51 14.17 -10.66
N TYR A 439 8.52 13.92 -11.53
CA TYR A 439 7.19 14.47 -11.37
C TYR A 439 6.43 13.68 -10.31
N TYR A 440 5.97 14.37 -9.29
CA TYR A 440 5.09 13.80 -8.27
C TYR A 440 3.69 14.37 -8.42
N SER A 441 2.74 13.50 -8.79
CA SER A 441 1.36 13.94 -8.86
C SER A 441 0.81 14.27 -7.46
N ALA A 442 -0.26 15.04 -7.42
CA ALA A 442 -0.89 15.44 -6.16
C ALA A 442 -1.37 14.26 -5.32
N GLY A 443 -1.61 13.10 -5.93
CA GLY A 443 -1.97 11.88 -5.22
C GLY A 443 -0.90 11.36 -4.25
N TYR A 444 0.36 11.77 -4.41
CA TYR A 444 1.45 11.43 -3.49
C TYR A 444 1.61 12.43 -2.33
N ALA A 445 0.89 13.53 -2.31
CA ALA A 445 0.92 14.43 -1.16
C ALA A 445 0.41 13.70 0.10
N CYS A 446 0.98 14.02 1.24
CA CYS A 446 0.61 13.44 2.53
C CYS A 446 0.00 14.46 3.50
N VAL A 447 -0.03 15.73 3.13
CA VAL A 447 -0.65 16.82 3.87
C VAL A 447 -1.72 17.49 3.01
N PHE A 448 -2.94 17.56 3.52
CA PHE A 448 -4.11 18.18 2.89
C PHE A 448 -4.88 18.97 3.95
N MET A 449 -4.45 20.18 4.22
CA MET A 449 -5.03 21.00 5.27
C MET A 449 -5.78 22.20 4.68
N ASN A 450 -6.85 22.59 5.32
CA ASN A 450 -7.57 23.79 4.98
C ASN A 450 -7.14 25.00 5.85
N LYS A 451 -7.60 26.19 5.48
CA LYS A 451 -7.28 27.45 6.18
C LYS A 451 -7.68 27.51 7.65
N ASN A 452 -8.54 26.64 8.10
CA ASN A 452 -8.99 26.60 9.49
C ASN A 452 -8.14 25.65 10.35
N GLY A 453 -7.04 25.15 9.82
CA GLY A 453 -6.12 24.25 10.52
C GLY A 453 -6.68 22.85 10.72
N GLY A 454 -7.67 22.47 9.98
CA GLY A 454 -8.19 21.12 9.93
C GLY A 454 -7.86 20.48 8.59
N GLN A 455 -8.23 19.24 8.51
CA GLN A 455 -8.15 18.45 7.32
C GLN A 455 -9.02 19.01 6.20
N ASN A 456 -8.46 19.20 5.02
CA ASN A 456 -9.26 19.55 3.84
C ASN A 456 -9.92 18.31 3.26
N ARG A 457 -11.17 18.09 3.63
CA ARG A 457 -11.95 16.95 3.13
C ARG A 457 -12.23 17.02 1.62
N ASN A 458 -12.19 18.22 1.05
CA ASN A 458 -12.61 18.46 -0.33
C ASN A 458 -11.46 18.29 -1.32
N SER A 459 -10.22 18.14 -0.86
CA SER A 459 -9.05 18.17 -1.74
C SER A 459 -9.08 17.15 -2.85
N LEU A 460 -9.51 15.92 -2.56
CA LEU A 460 -9.62 14.84 -3.55
C LEU A 460 -11.07 14.38 -3.78
N GLN A 461 -12.06 14.93 -3.10
CA GLN A 461 -13.42 14.43 -3.09
C GLN A 461 -14.13 14.49 -4.42
N ASP A 462 -13.95 15.57 -5.16
CA ASP A 462 -14.69 15.80 -6.40
C ASP A 462 -14.13 15.00 -7.57
N ASN A 463 -13.01 14.35 -7.35
CA ASN A 463 -12.47 13.39 -8.28
C ASN A 463 -13.08 12.01 -8.03
N TRP A 464 -14.28 11.80 -8.54
CA TRP A 464 -15.05 10.57 -8.36
C TRP A 464 -14.59 9.41 -9.22
N ASP A 465 -13.68 9.65 -10.12
CA ASP A 465 -13.02 8.55 -10.82
C ASP A 465 -12.07 7.85 -9.86
N ILE A 466 -12.42 6.64 -9.45
CA ILE A 466 -11.60 5.79 -8.59
C ILE A 466 -10.19 5.60 -9.17
N TRP A 467 -10.06 5.73 -10.47
CA TRP A 467 -8.83 5.51 -11.21
C TRP A 467 -7.98 6.78 -11.36
N ASN A 468 -8.58 7.94 -11.12
CA ASN A 468 -7.92 9.22 -11.28
C ASN A 468 -7.69 9.91 -9.94
N ASN A 469 -6.58 9.63 -9.29
CA ASN A 469 -6.14 10.29 -8.07
C ASN A 469 -4.99 11.27 -8.32
N GLU A 470 -4.90 11.80 -9.51
CA GLU A 470 -3.79 12.66 -9.85
C GLU A 470 -3.91 14.06 -9.25
N GLN A 471 -5.07 14.71 -9.37
CA GLN A 471 -5.22 16.09 -8.92
C GLN A 471 -5.91 16.21 -7.57
N ILE A 472 -5.53 17.22 -6.83
CA ILE A 472 -6.29 17.75 -5.71
C ILE A 472 -7.23 18.81 -6.23
N CYS A 473 -8.54 18.61 -6.05
CA CYS A 473 -9.60 19.52 -6.47
C CYS A 473 -9.92 20.55 -5.40
N ASN A 474 -10.61 21.63 -5.80
CA ASN A 474 -11.15 22.64 -4.87
C ASN A 474 -10.12 23.25 -3.91
N VAL A 475 -8.90 23.46 -4.41
CA VAL A 475 -7.88 24.17 -3.63
C VAL A 475 -8.36 25.60 -3.37
N ASP A 476 -8.32 26.04 -2.12
CA ASP A 476 -8.81 27.34 -1.65
C ASP A 476 -7.70 28.17 -0.99
N ALA A 477 -7.98 29.44 -0.75
CA ALA A 477 -7.09 30.31 0.00
C ALA A 477 -6.87 29.81 1.43
N GLY A 478 -5.60 29.70 1.84
CA GLY A 478 -5.20 29.16 3.13
C GLY A 478 -5.02 27.64 3.16
N ASP A 479 -5.28 26.95 2.05
CA ASP A 479 -4.99 25.52 1.95
C ASP A 479 -3.48 25.25 1.95
N ILE A 480 -3.10 24.11 2.53
CA ILE A 480 -1.72 23.64 2.61
C ILE A 480 -1.65 22.22 2.06
N ILE A 481 -0.81 22.04 1.04
CA ILE A 481 -0.51 20.73 0.44
C ILE A 481 0.97 20.43 0.69
N GLY A 482 1.27 19.27 1.24
CA GLY A 482 2.64 18.94 1.62
C GLY A 482 3.11 17.57 1.14
N TYR A 483 4.39 17.51 0.79
CA TYR A 483 5.14 16.32 0.48
C TYR A 483 6.26 16.14 1.51
N LYS A 484 6.29 15.03 2.18
CA LYS A 484 7.33 14.66 3.15
C LYS A 484 7.92 13.31 2.74
N TYR A 485 9.16 13.21 2.36
CA TYR A 485 10.22 14.20 2.20
C TYR A 485 10.88 14.02 0.83
N PHE A 486 11.53 15.06 0.32
CA PHE A 486 12.44 14.93 -0.82
C PHE A 486 13.86 14.69 -0.32
N GLY A 487 14.61 13.81 -1.01
CA GLY A 487 16.04 13.60 -0.75
C GLY A 487 16.85 14.58 -1.59
N LEU A 488 17.39 15.65 -0.96
CA LEU A 488 18.27 16.61 -1.61
C LEU A 488 19.72 16.22 -1.40
N GLY A 489 20.62 16.62 -2.28
CA GLY A 489 22.06 16.35 -2.18
C GLY A 489 22.53 15.09 -2.92
N GLY A 490 21.63 14.47 -3.68
CA GLY A 490 21.93 13.26 -4.43
C GLY A 490 21.90 11.98 -3.62
N LEU A 491 21.59 10.89 -4.30
CA LEU A 491 21.54 9.57 -3.70
C LEU A 491 22.45 8.63 -4.46
N LYS A 492 23.23 7.83 -3.76
CA LYS A 492 24.01 6.71 -4.30
C LYS A 492 23.57 5.40 -3.66
N LYS A 493 23.76 4.31 -4.39
CA LYS A 493 23.61 2.97 -3.83
C LYS A 493 24.98 2.48 -3.36
N ASP A 494 25.02 1.95 -2.16
CA ASP A 494 26.18 1.24 -1.66
C ASP A 494 26.33 -0.14 -2.34
N SER A 495 27.34 -0.91 -1.94
CA SER A 495 27.56 -2.27 -2.46
C SER A 495 26.43 -3.26 -2.17
N LYS A 496 25.54 -2.92 -1.25
CA LYS A 496 24.33 -3.72 -0.88
C LYS A 496 23.06 -3.20 -1.57
N GLY A 497 23.17 -2.15 -2.39
CA GLY A 497 22.03 -1.51 -3.04
C GLY A 497 21.26 -0.52 -2.16
N VAL A 498 21.73 -0.24 -0.96
CA VAL A 498 21.13 0.75 -0.06
C VAL A 498 21.45 2.16 -0.58
N GLU A 499 20.42 2.98 -0.72
CA GLU A 499 20.56 4.37 -1.13
C GLU A 499 21.01 5.22 0.08
N ALA A 500 21.94 6.11 -0.14
CA ALA A 500 22.43 7.07 0.85
C ALA A 500 22.76 8.40 0.15
N PHE A 501 22.79 9.50 0.89
CA PHE A 501 23.20 10.78 0.35
C PHE A 501 24.71 10.74 -0.01
N ASP A 502 25.06 11.31 -1.15
CA ASP A 502 26.45 11.34 -1.62
C ASP A 502 27.05 12.75 -1.70
N GLY A 503 26.22 13.78 -1.53
CA GLY A 503 26.63 15.19 -1.56
C GLY A 503 27.12 15.68 -2.93
N THR A 504 27.21 14.80 -3.94
CA THR A 504 27.82 15.16 -5.24
C THR A 504 26.87 15.89 -6.17
N THR A 505 25.56 15.76 -5.95
CA THR A 505 24.51 16.33 -6.79
C THR A 505 23.75 17.49 -6.12
N SER A 506 24.17 17.90 -4.92
CA SER A 506 23.51 18.98 -4.15
C SER A 506 23.37 20.28 -4.93
N LYS A 507 24.33 20.61 -5.81
CA LYS A 507 24.31 21.82 -6.65
C LYS A 507 23.51 21.69 -7.95
N GLN A 508 22.74 20.63 -8.12
CA GLN A 508 22.01 20.37 -9.37
C GLN A 508 20.56 20.86 -9.35
N HIS A 509 20.03 21.18 -8.19
CA HIS A 509 18.68 21.70 -8.03
C HIS A 509 18.66 23.17 -8.46
N SER A 510 17.95 23.51 -9.52
CA SER A 510 17.93 24.88 -10.03
C SER A 510 16.59 25.57 -9.88
N SER A 511 15.50 24.81 -9.93
CA SER A 511 14.17 25.38 -9.85
C SER A 511 13.14 24.34 -9.42
N PHE A 512 12.01 24.82 -8.92
CA PHE A 512 10.89 24.01 -8.51
C PHE A 512 9.68 24.30 -9.40
N ASN A 513 8.96 23.26 -9.80
CA ASN A 513 7.82 23.33 -10.70
C ASN A 513 6.55 22.94 -9.97
N VAL A 514 5.47 23.64 -10.30
CA VAL A 514 4.10 23.36 -9.89
C VAL A 514 3.21 23.32 -11.13
N TRP A 515 2.39 22.28 -11.26
CA TRP A 515 1.35 22.19 -12.26
C TRP A 515 0.01 22.48 -11.60
N PHE A 516 -0.61 23.58 -12.03
CA PHE A 516 -1.84 24.07 -11.44
C PHE A 516 -2.82 24.53 -12.54
N LYS A 517 -4.07 24.12 -12.39
CA LYS A 517 -5.17 24.55 -13.25
C LYS A 517 -6.07 25.48 -12.48
N ARG A 518 -6.09 26.75 -12.84
CA ARG A 518 -6.97 27.73 -12.28
C ARG A 518 -8.42 27.44 -12.70
N THR A 519 -9.37 27.49 -11.76
CA THR A 519 -10.81 27.29 -12.05
C THR A 519 -11.64 28.54 -11.82
N SER A 520 -11.14 29.52 -11.03
CA SER A 520 -11.74 30.82 -10.82
C SER A 520 -11.00 31.92 -11.60
N GLY A 521 -11.72 32.82 -12.21
CA GLY A 521 -11.17 34.00 -12.92
C GLY A 521 -10.93 35.20 -12.02
N GLU A 522 -11.33 35.16 -10.76
CA GLU A 522 -11.29 36.32 -9.85
C GLU A 522 -9.99 36.35 -9.04
N GLY A 523 -9.37 37.53 -8.97
CA GLY A 523 -8.18 37.76 -8.17
C GLY A 523 -6.92 37.01 -8.64
N GLY A 524 -5.77 37.37 -8.13
CA GLY A 524 -4.52 36.69 -8.30
C GLY A 524 -4.35 35.60 -7.21
N ILE A 525 -3.55 34.60 -7.52
CA ILE A 525 -3.21 33.49 -6.58
C ILE A 525 -1.71 33.57 -6.31
N THR A 526 -1.32 33.44 -5.06
CA THR A 526 0.09 33.23 -4.66
C THR A 526 0.24 31.88 -4.03
N ILE A 527 1.15 31.05 -4.55
CA ILE A 527 1.54 29.79 -3.94
C ILE A 527 2.91 30.00 -3.29
N LYS A 528 2.96 30.03 -1.96
CA LYS A 528 4.22 30.06 -1.21
C LYS A 528 4.80 28.65 -1.19
N VAL A 529 6.04 28.50 -1.60
CA VAL A 529 6.76 27.23 -1.49
C VAL A 529 7.60 27.28 -0.23
N MET A 530 7.23 26.46 0.72
CA MET A 530 7.84 26.39 2.05
C MET A 530 8.64 25.09 2.20
N MET A 531 9.80 25.16 2.84
CA MET A 531 10.64 24.03 3.16
C MET A 531 10.64 23.79 4.67
N ASP A 532 10.54 22.52 5.09
CA ASP A 532 10.64 22.02 6.47
C ASP A 532 9.55 22.52 7.44
N GLY A 533 8.55 23.16 6.94
CA GLY A 533 7.38 23.58 7.69
C GLY A 533 6.46 24.48 6.88
N PRO A 534 5.12 24.36 7.04
CA PRO A 534 4.17 25.21 6.34
C PRO A 534 4.12 26.64 6.90
N TRP A 535 4.62 26.84 8.12
CA TRP A 535 4.65 28.14 8.80
C TRP A 535 6.07 28.51 9.21
N LYS A 536 6.33 29.80 9.31
CA LYS A 536 7.57 30.37 9.79
C LYS A 536 7.34 31.01 11.15
N ASN A 537 7.65 30.28 12.20
CA ASN A 537 7.55 30.71 13.58
C ASN A 537 8.55 29.90 14.43
N ASP A 538 8.53 30.09 15.76
CA ASP A 538 9.47 29.43 16.68
C ASP A 538 9.22 27.90 16.81
N VAL A 539 8.05 27.42 16.37
CA VAL A 539 7.67 25.98 16.43
C VAL A 539 8.10 25.23 15.19
N TRP A 540 7.78 25.79 14.02
CA TRP A 540 7.89 25.08 12.74
C TRP A 540 9.19 25.35 11.99
N ASN A 541 9.82 26.48 12.24
CA ASN A 541 11.04 26.90 11.56
C ASN A 541 10.99 26.78 10.02
N GLY A 542 9.78 26.86 9.45
CA GLY A 542 9.56 26.76 8.01
C GLY A 542 10.28 27.88 7.25
N LYS A 543 10.92 27.52 6.14
CA LYS A 543 11.68 28.43 5.29
C LYS A 543 10.94 28.66 3.97
N GLU A 544 10.56 29.90 3.67
CA GLU A 544 10.04 30.25 2.35
C GLU A 544 11.20 30.23 1.34
N ILE A 545 11.13 29.33 0.36
CA ILE A 545 12.12 29.16 -0.70
C ILE A 545 11.68 29.77 -2.03
N GLY A 546 10.44 30.25 -2.11
CA GLY A 546 9.96 30.99 -3.27
C GLY A 546 8.46 31.20 -3.28
N LYS A 547 8.01 31.99 -4.24
CA LYS A 547 6.59 32.30 -4.49
C LYS A 547 6.25 32.16 -5.96
N ILE A 548 5.20 31.42 -6.25
CA ILE A 548 4.57 31.37 -7.55
C ILE A 548 3.42 32.35 -7.55
N LYS A 549 3.48 33.39 -8.42
CA LYS A 549 2.43 34.36 -8.59
C LYS A 549 1.66 34.05 -9.87
N ILE A 550 0.37 33.79 -9.72
CA ILE A 550 -0.57 33.54 -10.82
C ILE A 550 -1.44 34.79 -10.97
N PRO A 551 -1.22 35.60 -12.01
CA PRO A 551 -1.99 36.83 -12.21
C PRO A 551 -3.49 36.56 -12.42
N ALA A 552 -4.32 37.56 -12.10
CA ALA A 552 -5.77 37.49 -12.25
C ALA A 552 -6.24 37.22 -13.69
N ASN A 553 -5.46 37.61 -14.68
CA ASN A 553 -5.74 37.39 -16.11
C ASN A 553 -5.14 36.09 -16.68
N SER A 554 -4.60 35.22 -15.82
CA SER A 554 -4.11 33.92 -16.28
C SER A 554 -5.26 33.07 -16.82
N PRO A 555 -4.99 32.16 -17.78
CA PRO A 555 -6.01 31.30 -18.35
C PRO A 555 -6.78 30.53 -17.28
N VAL A 556 -8.10 30.40 -17.46
CA VAL A 556 -9.00 29.63 -16.62
C VAL A 556 -9.27 28.29 -17.31
N ASN A 557 -9.32 27.21 -16.54
CA ASN A 557 -9.51 25.83 -17.01
C ASN A 557 -8.42 25.29 -17.95
N ASP A 558 -7.25 25.92 -17.92
CA ASP A 558 -6.08 25.48 -18.65
C ASP A 558 -4.95 25.09 -17.67
N LEU A 559 -4.39 23.89 -17.82
CA LEU A 559 -3.33 23.39 -16.97
C LEU A 559 -2.00 24.05 -17.34
N GLN A 560 -1.46 24.83 -16.43
CA GLN A 560 -0.21 25.56 -16.60
C GLN A 560 0.91 24.98 -15.72
N LYS A 561 2.14 25.02 -16.23
CA LYS A 561 3.35 24.80 -15.46
C LYS A 561 3.90 26.15 -14.98
N TYR A 562 4.09 26.27 -13.69
CA TYR A 562 4.74 27.42 -13.06
C TYR A 562 6.09 26.98 -12.50
N THR A 563 7.13 27.76 -12.75
CA THR A 563 8.50 27.45 -12.33
C THR A 563 9.08 28.62 -11.56
N ILE A 564 9.75 28.33 -10.46
CA ILE A 564 10.50 29.32 -9.68
C ILE A 564 11.94 28.85 -9.51
N ASP A 565 12.87 29.81 -9.49
CA ASP A 565 14.26 29.56 -9.09
C ASP A 565 14.31 29.36 -7.57
N VAL A 566 14.89 28.28 -7.13
CA VAL A 566 15.09 27.94 -5.71
C VAL A 566 16.54 27.61 -5.39
N SER A 567 17.44 27.83 -6.34
CA SER A 567 18.87 27.47 -6.22
C SER A 567 19.56 28.08 -5.03
N GLU A 568 19.20 29.33 -4.66
CA GLU A 568 19.74 30.01 -3.47
C GLU A 568 19.45 29.23 -2.17
N PHE A 569 18.37 28.46 -2.14
CA PHE A 569 17.89 27.80 -0.94
C PHE A 569 18.20 26.31 -0.88
N VAL A 570 18.31 25.64 -2.04
CA VAL A 570 18.41 24.18 -2.12
C VAL A 570 19.72 23.68 -2.74
N ASP A 571 20.46 24.53 -3.45
CA ASP A 571 21.83 24.21 -3.82
C ASP A 571 22.68 24.13 -2.54
N ASP A 572 23.57 23.15 -2.47
CA ASP A 572 24.44 22.89 -1.33
C ASP A 572 23.72 22.37 -0.05
N ILE A 573 22.42 22.01 -0.10
CA ILE A 573 21.77 21.29 0.99
C ILE A 573 21.78 19.79 0.71
N GLU A 574 21.85 19.02 1.79
CA GLU A 574 21.83 17.55 1.75
C GLU A 574 20.88 17.04 2.83
N GLY A 575 20.14 15.97 2.53
CA GLY A 575 19.26 15.33 3.47
C GLY A 575 17.81 15.31 3.03
N LYS A 576 16.95 14.94 3.95
CA LYS A 576 15.49 14.90 3.75
C LYS A 576 14.90 16.27 4.05
N HIS A 577 14.10 16.80 3.13
CA HIS A 577 13.45 18.08 3.29
C HIS A 577 11.98 18.01 2.84
N ALA A 578 11.07 18.45 3.70
CA ALA A 578 9.65 18.55 3.38
C ALA A 578 9.37 19.79 2.52
N ILE A 579 8.46 19.68 1.57
CA ILE A 579 8.00 20.79 0.75
C ILE A 579 6.49 20.98 0.96
N TYR A 580 6.11 22.20 1.31
CA TYR A 580 4.72 22.59 1.50
C TYR A 580 4.36 23.71 0.53
N LEU A 581 3.18 23.59 -0.07
CA LEU A 581 2.56 24.60 -0.90
C LEU A 581 1.45 25.25 -0.09
N VAL A 582 1.62 26.54 0.22
CA VAL A 582 0.63 27.31 0.97
C VAL A 582 -0.05 28.27 0.00
N PHE A 583 -1.35 28.07 -0.20
CA PHE A 583 -2.14 28.84 -1.15
C PHE A 583 -2.67 30.12 -0.50
N ASP A 584 -2.50 31.23 -1.18
CA ASP A 584 -2.93 32.56 -0.73
C ASP A 584 -3.63 33.29 -1.87
N ALA A 585 -4.75 33.91 -1.57
CA ALA A 585 -5.51 34.71 -2.53
C ALA A 585 -6.37 35.75 -1.81
N ALA A 586 -6.68 36.84 -2.50
CA ALA A 586 -7.55 37.89 -1.97
C ALA A 586 -9.03 37.48 -1.92
N VAL A 587 -9.41 36.38 -2.58
CA VAL A 587 -10.80 35.90 -2.72
C VAL A 587 -10.86 34.48 -2.19
N ASP A 588 -11.87 34.20 -1.38
CA ASP A 588 -12.22 32.83 -0.97
C ASP A 588 -12.96 32.09 -2.10
N GLY A 589 -12.97 30.77 -2.04
CA GLY A 589 -13.62 29.90 -2.99
C GLY A 589 -12.60 29.02 -3.74
N ALA A 590 -13.07 28.05 -4.49
CA ALA A 590 -12.19 27.12 -5.21
C ALA A 590 -11.33 27.88 -6.23
N LEU A 591 -10.05 28.04 -5.91
CA LEU A 591 -9.05 28.71 -6.75
C LEU A 591 -8.66 27.87 -7.96
N GLY A 592 -8.59 26.54 -7.77
CA GLY A 592 -8.18 25.65 -8.83
C GLY A 592 -7.91 24.22 -8.39
N GLN A 593 -7.16 23.55 -9.25
CA GLN A 593 -6.77 22.16 -9.08
C GLN A 593 -5.23 22.05 -9.14
N PHE A 594 -4.66 21.40 -8.15
CA PHE A 594 -3.23 21.11 -8.10
C PHE A 594 -2.96 19.72 -8.66
N TYR A 595 -2.09 19.61 -9.66
CA TYR A 595 -1.80 18.36 -10.35
C TYR A 595 -0.51 17.68 -9.87
N GLY A 596 0.49 18.46 -9.50
CA GLY A 596 1.76 17.89 -9.04
C GLY A 596 2.90 18.88 -9.04
N CYS A 597 4.06 18.41 -8.59
CA CYS A 597 5.27 19.22 -8.47
C CYS A 597 6.55 18.40 -8.66
N GLY A 598 7.68 19.05 -8.62
CA GLY A 598 9.01 18.45 -8.61
C GLY A 598 10.11 19.44 -8.99
N PHE A 599 11.37 19.06 -8.75
CA PHE A 599 12.52 19.90 -9.04
C PHE A 599 13.05 19.68 -10.45
N ASN A 600 13.53 20.73 -11.10
CA ASN A 600 14.42 20.60 -12.23
C ASN A 600 15.86 20.34 -11.74
N ASN A 601 16.64 19.59 -12.53
CA ASN A 601 18.09 19.71 -12.40
C ASN A 601 18.63 20.79 -13.38
N LYS A 602 19.91 21.14 -13.28
CA LYS A 602 20.53 22.19 -14.12
C LYS A 602 20.53 21.87 -15.61
N THR A 603 20.40 20.63 -16.00
CA THR A 603 20.50 20.17 -17.37
C THR A 603 19.16 19.77 -18.00
N THR A 604 18.18 19.44 -17.17
CA THR A 604 16.91 18.88 -17.64
C THR A 604 15.71 19.57 -16.97
N SER A 605 14.82 20.12 -17.80
CA SER A 605 13.54 20.65 -17.32
C SER A 605 12.54 19.50 -17.16
N LEU A 606 12.00 19.39 -15.94
CA LEU A 606 10.99 18.39 -15.63
C LEU A 606 9.73 18.61 -16.47
N LYS A 607 9.20 17.53 -17.01
CA LYS A 607 7.93 17.49 -17.75
C LYS A 607 6.91 16.69 -16.97
N ARG A 608 5.66 17.12 -16.99
CA ARG A 608 4.56 16.29 -16.53
C ARG A 608 4.35 15.18 -17.56
N PRO A 609 4.33 13.91 -17.14
CA PRO A 609 3.96 12.82 -18.05
C PRO A 609 2.50 12.99 -18.47
N VAL A 610 2.21 12.64 -19.71
CA VAL A 610 0.83 12.59 -20.24
C VAL A 610 0.58 11.21 -20.82
N PRO A 611 -0.59 10.62 -20.56
CA PRO A 611 -0.89 9.29 -21.09
C PRO A 611 -1.06 9.33 -22.61
N PRO A 612 -0.70 8.25 -23.32
CA PRO A 612 0.08 7.13 -22.84
C PRO A 612 1.58 7.43 -22.98
N THR A 613 2.32 7.37 -21.89
CA THR A 613 3.78 7.57 -21.93
C THR A 613 4.48 6.31 -21.47
N LEU A 614 5.14 5.66 -22.42
CA LEU A 614 6.00 4.50 -22.19
C LEU A 614 7.41 4.82 -22.64
N ASN A 615 8.40 4.58 -21.80
CA ASN A 615 9.81 4.52 -22.20
C ASN A 615 10.16 3.07 -22.48
N VAL A 616 10.50 2.77 -23.73
CA VAL A 616 10.80 1.41 -24.16
C VAL A 616 12.29 1.28 -24.48
N LYS A 617 12.90 0.20 -24.00
CA LYS A 617 14.28 -0.15 -24.32
C LYS A 617 14.35 -1.56 -24.87
N ILE A 618 15.20 -1.77 -25.88
CA ILE A 618 15.53 -3.10 -26.38
C ILE A 618 17.03 -3.34 -26.11
N GLY A 619 17.32 -4.41 -25.37
CA GLY A 619 18.69 -4.71 -24.96
C GLY A 619 19.39 -3.57 -24.20
N GLY A 620 18.61 -2.75 -23.49
CA GLY A 620 19.08 -1.59 -22.74
C GLY A 620 19.15 -0.28 -23.54
N LYS A 621 18.98 -0.32 -24.86
CA LYS A 621 18.95 0.88 -25.71
C LYS A 621 17.53 1.39 -25.85
N GLU A 622 17.34 2.68 -25.59
CA GLU A 622 16.05 3.37 -25.73
C GLU A 622 15.62 3.43 -27.20
N ILE A 623 14.34 3.20 -27.44
CA ILE A 623 13.72 3.26 -28.76
C ILE A 623 12.52 4.21 -28.73
N GLU A 624 12.22 4.78 -29.88
CA GLU A 624 11.01 5.57 -30.09
C GLU A 624 9.89 4.67 -30.62
N LEU A 625 8.73 4.73 -29.96
CA LEU A 625 7.55 3.99 -30.41
C LEU A 625 6.87 4.72 -31.59
N PRO A 626 6.23 4.00 -32.51
CA PRO A 626 5.53 4.61 -33.61
C PRO A 626 4.38 5.50 -33.16
N ALA A 627 4.27 6.67 -33.73
CA ALA A 627 3.20 7.63 -33.44
C ALA A 627 1.88 7.29 -34.15
N GLU A 628 1.97 6.70 -35.34
CA GLU A 628 0.81 6.37 -36.18
C GLU A 628 0.40 4.92 -36.01
N PRO A 629 -0.88 4.65 -35.70
CA PRO A 629 -1.38 3.30 -35.55
C PRO A 629 -1.57 2.61 -36.91
N VAL A 630 -1.35 1.30 -36.93
CA VAL A 630 -1.71 0.46 -38.07
C VAL A 630 -3.17 0.05 -38.06
N HIS A 631 -3.80 0.09 -36.87
CA HIS A 631 -5.21 -0.17 -36.68
C HIS A 631 -5.72 0.57 -35.45
N SER A 632 -6.84 1.26 -35.61
CA SER A 632 -7.58 1.82 -34.46
C SER A 632 -9.02 1.35 -34.57
N ASN A 633 -9.54 0.77 -33.51
CA ASN A 633 -10.95 0.46 -33.41
C ASN A 633 -11.74 1.72 -33.12
N ASP A 634 -12.85 1.87 -33.85
CA ASP A 634 -13.85 2.85 -33.50
C ASP A 634 -14.33 2.56 -32.07
N ASN A 635 -14.21 3.56 -31.25
CA ASN A 635 -14.58 3.50 -29.87
C ASN A 635 -16.08 3.27 -29.74
N ASN A 636 -16.49 2.12 -29.19
CA ASN A 636 -17.89 1.86 -28.86
C ASN A 636 -18.32 2.54 -27.55
N GLY A 637 -17.54 3.52 -27.07
CA GLY A 637 -17.75 4.28 -25.85
C GLY A 637 -17.12 3.67 -24.60
N TYR A 638 -16.54 2.46 -24.66
CA TYR A 638 -16.00 1.78 -23.47
C TYR A 638 -14.58 1.24 -23.61
N THR A 639 -14.16 0.87 -24.82
CA THR A 639 -12.81 0.35 -25.07
C THR A 639 -12.27 0.88 -26.40
N ASP A 640 -11.10 1.47 -26.35
CA ASP A 640 -10.33 1.82 -27.54
C ASP A 640 -9.11 0.91 -27.63
N ASN A 641 -9.04 0.09 -28.68
CA ASN A 641 -7.92 -0.79 -28.94
C ASN A 641 -7.16 -0.26 -30.17
N THR A 642 -6.03 0.38 -29.91
CA THR A 642 -5.18 0.92 -30.97
C THR A 642 -3.93 0.05 -31.11
N HIS A 643 -3.63 -0.36 -32.34
CA HIS A 643 -2.49 -1.21 -32.63
C HIS A 643 -1.43 -0.46 -33.41
N TYR A 644 -0.19 -0.62 -32.97
CA TYR A 644 1.01 -0.07 -33.59
C TYR A 644 1.93 -1.22 -33.99
N GLU A 645 2.71 -1.03 -35.02
CA GLU A 645 3.69 -2.02 -35.46
C GLU A 645 4.96 -1.32 -35.92
N MET A 646 6.11 -1.90 -35.58
CA MET A 646 7.41 -1.43 -36.05
C MET A 646 8.40 -2.59 -36.21
N ASP A 647 9.36 -2.39 -37.08
CA ASP A 647 10.52 -3.25 -37.21
C ASP A 647 11.69 -2.65 -36.44
N TYR A 648 12.46 -3.50 -35.77
CA TYR A 648 13.68 -3.11 -35.06
C TYR A 648 14.81 -4.07 -35.38
N LYS A 649 15.93 -3.53 -35.89
CA LYS A 649 17.13 -4.30 -36.15
C LYS A 649 18.10 -4.20 -34.96
N LEU A 650 18.51 -5.36 -34.43
CA LEU A 650 19.47 -5.44 -33.31
C LEU A 650 20.86 -4.99 -33.80
N GLU A 651 21.55 -4.28 -32.93
CA GLU A 651 22.98 -4.01 -33.08
C GLU A 651 23.80 -5.27 -32.75
N PRO A 652 25.02 -5.41 -33.28
CA PRO A 652 25.88 -6.54 -32.96
C PRO A 652 26.07 -6.71 -31.46
N GLY A 653 25.69 -7.88 -30.94
CA GLY A 653 25.75 -8.21 -29.51
C GLY A 653 24.57 -7.70 -28.67
N GLN A 654 23.65 -6.96 -29.21
CA GLN A 654 22.46 -6.50 -28.52
C GLN A 654 21.48 -7.67 -28.27
N LYS A 655 20.86 -7.70 -27.09
CA LYS A 655 19.86 -8.71 -26.74
C LYS A 655 18.46 -8.26 -27.14
N PRO A 656 17.57 -9.16 -27.61
CA PRO A 656 16.22 -8.81 -28.05
C PRO A 656 15.24 -8.57 -26.88
N ARG A 657 15.74 -8.35 -25.68
CA ARG A 657 14.91 -8.16 -24.50
C ARG A 657 14.30 -6.75 -24.46
N VAL A 658 12.99 -6.69 -24.42
CA VAL A 658 12.22 -5.45 -24.27
C VAL A 658 12.03 -5.14 -22.78
N SER A 659 12.31 -3.92 -22.38
CA SER A 659 11.96 -3.37 -21.09
C SER A 659 11.14 -2.09 -21.25
N VAL A 660 10.18 -1.88 -20.38
CA VAL A 660 9.25 -0.75 -20.43
C VAL A 660 9.21 -0.07 -19.08
N GLU A 661 9.25 1.25 -19.08
CA GLU A 661 8.93 2.10 -17.93
C GLU A 661 7.65 2.87 -18.26
N CYS A 662 6.72 2.90 -17.30
CA CYS A 662 5.54 3.73 -17.38
C CYS A 662 5.79 5.01 -16.59
N LEU A 663 5.57 6.17 -17.22
CA LEU A 663 5.71 7.49 -16.62
C LEU A 663 4.34 8.05 -16.14
N TRP A 664 3.31 7.22 -16.11
CA TRP A 664 1.98 7.62 -15.74
C TRP A 664 1.37 6.64 -14.73
N SER A 665 0.91 7.14 -13.60
CA SER A 665 0.41 6.33 -12.49
C SER A 665 -0.95 5.66 -12.74
N THR A 666 -1.63 6.01 -13.82
CA THR A 666 -2.91 5.40 -14.24
C THR A 666 -2.75 4.37 -15.35
N MET A 667 -1.53 4.02 -15.71
CA MET A 667 -1.25 3.08 -16.79
C MET A 667 -0.81 1.72 -16.22
N GLN A 668 -1.35 0.67 -16.80
CA GLN A 668 -0.94 -0.71 -16.60
C GLN A 668 -0.41 -1.29 -17.92
N PHE A 669 0.59 -2.15 -17.89
CA PHE A 669 1.13 -2.73 -19.11
C PHE A 669 1.72 -4.14 -18.92
N TRP A 670 1.81 -4.87 -20.03
CA TRP A 670 2.41 -6.19 -20.13
C TRP A 670 3.36 -6.23 -21.32
N VAL A 671 4.35 -7.11 -21.29
CA VAL A 671 5.21 -7.37 -22.45
C VAL A 671 5.37 -8.85 -22.67
N ASP A 672 4.93 -9.30 -23.82
CA ASP A 672 5.28 -10.61 -24.34
C ASP A 672 6.65 -10.51 -25.01
N GLN A 673 7.63 -11.21 -24.45
CA GLN A 673 9.01 -11.17 -24.93
C GLN A 673 9.21 -12.05 -26.18
N VAL A 674 10.22 -11.70 -26.95
CA VAL A 674 10.71 -12.56 -28.03
C VAL A 674 11.13 -13.93 -27.48
N LYS A 675 10.74 -14.99 -28.18
CA LYS A 675 11.17 -16.36 -27.87
C LYS A 675 12.43 -16.69 -28.69
N GLY A 676 13.60 -16.41 -28.16
CA GLY A 676 14.87 -16.63 -28.83
C GLY A 676 15.61 -15.34 -29.11
N ASP A 677 16.42 -15.33 -30.19
CA ASP A 677 17.28 -14.20 -30.55
C ASP A 677 16.62 -13.18 -31.47
N GLU A 678 15.51 -13.53 -32.11
CA GLU A 678 14.71 -12.68 -32.99
C GLU A 678 13.25 -13.13 -32.97
N GLY A 679 12.31 -12.28 -33.41
CA GLY A 679 10.88 -12.52 -33.44
C GLY A 679 10.08 -11.29 -33.03
N THR A 680 8.80 -11.47 -32.67
CA THR A 680 7.93 -10.37 -32.32
C THR A 680 7.78 -10.26 -30.80
N ALA A 681 8.09 -9.09 -30.24
CA ALA A 681 7.68 -8.69 -28.89
C ALA A 681 6.37 -7.90 -28.97
N VAL A 682 5.50 -8.04 -27.96
CA VAL A 682 4.23 -7.31 -27.91
C VAL A 682 4.12 -6.59 -26.57
N ILE A 683 3.97 -5.27 -26.61
CA ILE A 683 3.66 -4.44 -25.46
C ILE A 683 2.16 -4.15 -25.47
N THR A 684 1.44 -4.50 -24.44
CA THR A 684 0.05 -4.11 -24.23
C THR A 684 0.00 -3.10 -23.10
N ALA A 685 -0.43 -1.88 -23.39
CA ALA A 685 -0.59 -0.80 -22.42
C ALA A 685 -2.08 -0.49 -22.26
N GLU A 686 -2.56 -0.54 -21.03
CA GLU A 686 -3.93 -0.18 -20.70
C GLU A 686 -3.89 1.02 -19.74
N TYR A 687 -4.73 2.00 -19.98
CA TYR A 687 -4.90 3.12 -19.07
C TYR A 687 -6.34 3.61 -19.02
N LEU A 688 -6.65 4.22 -17.90
CA LEU A 688 -7.95 4.82 -17.65
C LEU A 688 -7.84 6.33 -17.85
N PHE A 689 -8.75 6.87 -18.64
CA PHE A 689 -8.79 8.31 -18.84
C PHE A 689 -9.23 9.02 -17.55
N PRO A 690 -8.57 10.10 -17.20
CA PRO A 690 -9.02 10.94 -16.11
C PRO A 690 -10.49 11.38 -16.26
N GLY A 691 -11.30 11.14 -15.22
CA GLY A 691 -12.71 11.48 -15.20
C GLY A 691 -13.64 10.54 -15.97
N THR A 692 -13.13 9.39 -16.42
CA THR A 692 -13.93 8.38 -17.11
C THR A 692 -13.71 6.98 -16.54
N THR A 693 -14.68 6.08 -16.78
CA THR A 693 -14.49 4.65 -16.56
C THR A 693 -14.01 3.94 -17.83
N SER A 694 -13.70 4.71 -18.86
CA SER A 694 -13.28 4.18 -20.16
C SER A 694 -11.81 3.73 -20.08
N LYS A 695 -11.57 2.52 -20.51
CA LYS A 695 -10.25 1.91 -20.60
C LYS A 695 -9.75 2.00 -22.04
N GLN A 696 -8.56 2.55 -22.22
CA GLN A 696 -7.87 2.47 -23.52
C GLN A 696 -6.80 1.39 -23.48
N THR A 697 -6.75 0.62 -24.56
CA THR A 697 -5.71 -0.38 -24.76
C THR A 697 -4.91 -0.02 -26.01
N LYS A 698 -3.58 0.10 -25.85
CA LYS A 698 -2.64 0.26 -26.96
C LYS A 698 -1.75 -0.96 -27.04
N VAL A 699 -1.63 -1.52 -28.23
CA VAL A 699 -0.82 -2.70 -28.48
C VAL A 699 0.29 -2.33 -29.44
N TYR A 700 1.54 -2.49 -29.00
CA TYR A 700 2.72 -2.24 -29.84
C TYR A 700 3.37 -3.59 -30.18
N LYS A 701 3.38 -3.94 -31.47
CA LYS A 701 4.13 -5.08 -31.99
C LYS A 701 5.48 -4.61 -32.48
N ILE A 702 6.54 -5.21 -31.99
CA ILE A 702 7.90 -4.89 -32.36
C ILE A 702 8.53 -6.15 -32.99
N ASN A 703 8.73 -6.13 -34.30
CA ASN A 703 9.38 -7.23 -35.01
C ASN A 703 10.91 -7.03 -34.88
N ILE A 704 11.53 -7.83 -34.07
CA ILE A 704 12.97 -7.73 -33.76
C ILE A 704 13.74 -8.74 -34.64
N SER A 705 14.69 -8.25 -35.40
CA SER A 705 15.59 -9.02 -36.26
C SER A 705 17.06 -8.73 -35.94
N LYS A 706 17.96 -9.66 -36.33
CA LYS A 706 19.43 -9.50 -36.25
C LYS A 706 20.01 -8.60 -37.31
#